data_7c91e042554e76f17814896e7a84df32
#
_entry.id   7c91e042554e76f17814896e7a84df32
#
_cell.length_a   1.000
_cell.length_b   1.000
_cell.length_c   1.000
_cell.angle_alpha   90.00
_cell.angle_beta   90.00
_cell.angle_gamma   90.00
#
_symmetry.space_group_name_H-M   'P 1'
#
loop_
_entity.id
_entity.type
_entity.pdbx_description
1 polymer ?
#
loop_
_entity_poly.entity_id
_entity_poly.type
_entity_poly.pdbx_seq_one_letter_code
_entity_poly.pdbx_strand_id
1 'polypeptide(L)'
;MEKEEKVGYEPIDGSTVVPEKDAKKILKEHGNLVSNGDVEAFVTLKDINKIYPNGIQAVYDFNIDIKEHDFIVLVGPSGCGKSTTLRMIAGLEDITSGYLYINKILSNYLPSKDRDISMVFQSYALYPQMTVYDNIAFPLRVRKYRKPKRNVTLVAWNEVLRLMENPHEIAAAIVDAKDKNLNYTTRRGYVSTRLHICDKASDIILKYPIVNESSFDTLLEGGITLKEKIKNDALQAIAQENERMLAEGFKLDDEYRYLDENGNLIYQEERLTSEEIRNKVFEAARILDLGPYLDRRPKELSGGQMQRVALGRAIVRNAKLFLMDEPLSNLDAKLRVQMRSEIVRIHEQIGATTIYVTHDQTEAMTMATKIAVMSKGWVQQIGEPQEIYSHPKNIFVATFIGSPAMNIIKATYKKGTLVLPNGYQIKLGKEFVEKHDRFYQEKLADMERMLSLPDFKKMHALKILDGVFHTNDFFEMDHFEKTIRKLLDDLKRVPSNYTDQMSALLLPFITDSKDALKHDLEYVKKINNIKKMEEILEVTKTIEDEYGINACNILTAYLSKANQELASYSGDNSQKTFLAYQQAIQQAIHLTEENVDKGAEPIIRALTAINGEKVLSKNIKNEWMPQVRRELLTFEKIASEDIGKLHNAQAFSEQEEKQEETLYYQKKKGKDKSKGIKVNLNSVNIAFINNLYDVALNLYHQFEQALTGVHPVKMGIRPEHIHLDEEYTNPKKTKAFTVETGVVELMGSELLVHTPWHGMDLIAKIATGTLVKPHTEIQLTFNGEKVLVFDIGSGDTIK
;
A
#
# COMPACT_ATOMS: atom_id res chain seq x y z
N MET A 1 -33.65 -14.16 13.28
CA MET A 1 -32.39 -14.08 14.02
C MET A 1 -31.50 -15.18 13.45
N GLU A 2 -30.91 -14.89 12.31
CA GLU A 2 -29.92 -15.75 11.67
C GLU A 2 -28.57 -15.44 12.31
N LYS A 3 -27.91 -16.50 12.76
CA LYS A 3 -26.56 -16.43 13.26
C LYS A 3 -25.66 -16.01 12.08
N GLU A 4 -25.16 -14.78 12.11
CA GLU A 4 -23.95 -14.44 11.36
C GLU A 4 -22.81 -15.32 11.92
N GLU A 5 -22.56 -16.45 11.27
CA GLU A 5 -21.31 -17.16 11.44
C GLU A 5 -20.21 -16.24 10.94
N LYS A 6 -19.51 -15.64 11.89
CA LYS A 6 -18.22 -15.03 11.64
C LYS A 6 -17.33 -16.10 11.03
N VAL A 7 -17.11 -16.04 9.73
CA VAL A 7 -16.01 -16.75 9.09
C VAL A 7 -14.75 -16.08 9.59
N GLY A 8 -14.32 -16.49 10.77
CA GLY A 8 -13.04 -16.12 11.34
C GLY A 8 -11.97 -16.74 10.46
N TYR A 9 -11.33 -15.93 9.65
CA TYR A 9 -10.07 -16.29 9.03
C TYR A 9 -9.02 -16.22 10.13
N GLU A 10 -8.80 -17.33 10.84
CA GLU A 10 -7.56 -17.55 11.56
C GLU A 10 -6.47 -17.75 10.50
N PRO A 11 -5.39 -16.95 10.50
CA PRO A 11 -4.27 -17.19 9.61
C PRO A 11 -3.67 -18.54 9.97
N ILE A 12 -3.93 -19.54 9.14
CA ILE A 12 -3.30 -20.84 9.26
C ILE A 12 -1.80 -20.62 9.06
N ASP A 13 -1.06 -20.67 10.18
CA ASP A 13 0.34 -21.02 10.28
C ASP A 13 1.23 -20.47 9.12
N GLY A 14 1.34 -19.16 8.96
CA GLY A 14 2.36 -18.50 8.11
C GLY A 14 2.39 -18.88 6.62
N SER A 15 1.51 -19.75 6.15
CA SER A 15 1.31 -20.06 4.73
C SER A 15 -0.03 -19.55 4.28
N THR A 16 -0.03 -18.44 3.57
CA THR A 16 -1.21 -17.81 2.97
C THR A 16 -1.72 -18.53 1.72
N VAL A 17 -1.14 -19.66 1.36
CA VAL A 17 -1.56 -20.48 0.20
C VAL A 17 -2.55 -21.52 0.66
N VAL A 18 -3.84 -21.22 0.50
CA VAL A 18 -4.89 -22.24 0.60
C VAL A 18 -4.70 -23.22 -0.57
N PRO A 19 -4.54 -24.52 -0.33
CA PRO A 19 -4.42 -25.50 -1.39
C PRO A 19 -5.59 -25.42 -2.38
N GLU A 20 -5.36 -25.62 -3.68
CA GLU A 20 -6.39 -25.48 -4.72
C GLU A 20 -7.68 -26.30 -4.44
N LYS A 21 -7.56 -27.43 -3.73
CA LYS A 21 -8.70 -28.26 -3.29
C LYS A 21 -9.54 -27.57 -2.23
N ASP A 22 -8.91 -26.89 -1.29
CA ASP A 22 -9.59 -26.19 -0.20
C ASP A 22 -10.20 -24.88 -0.68
N ALA A 23 -9.53 -24.17 -1.59
CA ALA A 23 -10.09 -22.99 -2.27
C ALA A 23 -11.38 -23.35 -3.03
N LYS A 24 -11.41 -24.47 -3.75
CA LYS A 24 -12.62 -24.96 -4.43
C LYS A 24 -13.73 -25.37 -3.46
N LYS A 25 -13.38 -25.92 -2.30
CA LYS A 25 -14.32 -26.27 -1.24
C LYS A 25 -14.92 -25.03 -0.59
N ILE A 26 -14.08 -24.06 -0.22
CA ILE A 26 -14.49 -22.75 0.32
C ILE A 26 -15.41 -22.02 -0.67
N LEU A 27 -15.06 -21.97 -1.96
CA LEU A 27 -15.89 -21.38 -3.01
C LEU A 27 -17.22 -22.11 -3.19
N LYS A 28 -17.27 -23.43 -2.97
CA LYS A 28 -18.49 -24.22 -3.07
C LYS A 28 -19.39 -24.05 -1.84
N GLU A 29 -18.81 -23.89 -0.66
CA GLU A 29 -19.52 -23.69 0.61
C GLU A 29 -19.98 -22.22 0.80
N HIS A 30 -19.21 -21.26 0.29
CA HIS A 30 -19.45 -19.83 0.43
C HIS A 30 -19.67 -19.10 -0.89
N GLY A 31 -19.97 -19.81 -1.96
CA GLY A 31 -19.97 -19.39 -3.36
C GLY A 31 -20.91 -18.26 -3.78
N ASN A 32 -21.60 -17.60 -2.84
CA ASN A 32 -22.47 -16.46 -3.08
C ASN A 32 -22.36 -15.38 -1.98
N LEU A 33 -21.20 -15.23 -1.33
CA LEU A 33 -20.96 -14.07 -0.48
C LEU A 33 -20.89 -12.84 -1.39
N VAL A 34 -22.04 -12.23 -1.60
CA VAL A 34 -22.15 -10.94 -2.28
C VAL A 34 -21.55 -9.89 -1.36
N SER A 35 -20.72 -9.02 -1.90
CA SER A 35 -20.23 -7.83 -1.21
C SER A 35 -21.41 -7.06 -0.61
N ASN A 36 -21.33 -6.68 0.66
CA ASN A 36 -22.25 -5.74 1.29
C ASN A 36 -21.89 -4.28 0.94
N GLY A 37 -20.97 -4.07 -0.04
CA GLY A 37 -20.60 -2.79 -0.58
C GLY A 37 -21.64 -2.21 -1.54
N ASP A 38 -21.30 -1.11 -2.19
CA ASP A 38 -22.13 -0.46 -3.20
C ASP A 38 -22.62 -1.51 -4.21
N VAL A 39 -23.93 -1.62 -4.39
CA VAL A 39 -24.58 -2.63 -5.26
C VAL A 39 -24.06 -2.57 -6.71
N GLU A 40 -23.50 -1.41 -7.11
CA GLU A 40 -22.95 -1.16 -8.45
C GLU A 40 -21.43 -1.45 -8.58
N ALA A 41 -20.73 -1.79 -7.51
CA ALA A 41 -19.29 -2.03 -7.56
C ALA A 41 -18.94 -3.30 -8.37
N PHE A 42 -17.99 -3.16 -9.30
CA PHE A 42 -17.43 -4.26 -10.08
C PHE A 42 -16.22 -4.91 -9.39
N VAL A 43 -15.35 -4.08 -8.78
CA VAL A 43 -14.25 -4.54 -7.92
C VAL A 43 -14.38 -3.89 -6.56
N THR A 44 -14.41 -4.69 -5.49
CA THR A 44 -14.41 -4.21 -4.11
C THR A 44 -13.20 -4.77 -3.38
N LEU A 45 -12.39 -3.88 -2.81
CA LEU A 45 -11.37 -4.20 -1.81
C LEU A 45 -11.91 -3.75 -0.45
N LYS A 46 -12.00 -4.69 0.50
CA LYS A 46 -12.49 -4.42 1.85
C LYS A 46 -11.46 -4.89 2.87
N ASP A 47 -10.95 -3.94 3.67
CA ASP A 47 -10.01 -4.17 4.76
C ASP A 47 -8.76 -4.96 4.33
N ILE A 48 -8.27 -4.71 3.10
CA ILE A 48 -7.14 -5.44 2.52
C ILE A 48 -5.84 -5.06 3.21
N ASN A 49 -5.19 -6.08 3.77
CA ASN A 49 -3.87 -5.97 4.38
C ASN A 49 -2.87 -6.93 3.72
N LYS A 50 -1.61 -6.49 3.59
CA LYS A 50 -0.50 -7.32 3.14
C LYS A 50 0.68 -7.22 4.09
N ILE A 51 1.02 -8.36 4.72
CA ILE A 51 2.21 -8.54 5.53
C ILE A 51 3.09 -9.59 4.84
N TYR A 52 4.36 -9.26 4.61
CA TYR A 52 5.34 -10.19 4.04
C TYR A 52 5.93 -11.12 5.12
N PRO A 53 6.50 -12.28 4.75
CA PRO A 53 7.08 -13.23 5.73
C PRO A 53 8.19 -12.64 6.61
N ASN A 54 8.82 -11.55 6.18
CA ASN A 54 9.82 -10.82 6.96
C ASN A 54 9.22 -9.85 7.99
N GLY A 55 7.89 -9.85 8.17
CA GLY A 55 7.15 -8.99 9.10
C GLY A 55 6.88 -7.57 8.60
N ILE A 56 7.31 -7.22 7.37
CA ILE A 56 7.04 -5.90 6.80
C ILE A 56 5.60 -5.86 6.27
N GLN A 57 4.80 -4.95 6.80
CA GLN A 57 3.47 -4.66 6.28
C GLN A 57 3.57 -3.63 5.14
N ALA A 58 3.13 -4.03 3.95
CA ALA A 58 3.22 -3.23 2.73
C ALA A 58 1.92 -2.52 2.37
N VAL A 59 0.78 -3.03 2.81
CA VAL A 59 -0.55 -2.44 2.60
C VAL A 59 -1.34 -2.55 3.89
N TYR A 60 -1.95 -1.45 4.28
CA TYR A 60 -2.76 -1.33 5.48
C TYR A 60 -4.19 -0.95 5.07
N ASP A 61 -5.15 -1.78 5.48
CA ASP A 61 -6.57 -1.50 5.49
C ASP A 61 -7.08 -0.80 4.21
N PHE A 62 -6.72 -1.36 3.06
CA PHE A 62 -7.06 -0.76 1.77
C PHE A 62 -8.53 -1.03 1.44
N ASN A 63 -9.32 0.03 1.37
CA ASN A 63 -10.74 0.01 1.07
C ASN A 63 -11.03 0.84 -0.17
N ILE A 64 -11.69 0.23 -1.19
CA ILE A 64 -12.18 0.93 -2.38
C ILE A 64 -13.28 0.14 -3.07
N ASP A 65 -14.30 0.85 -3.53
CA ASP A 65 -15.31 0.36 -4.46
C ASP A 65 -15.11 0.98 -5.84
N ILE A 66 -14.90 0.13 -6.84
CA ILE A 66 -14.63 0.50 -8.24
C ILE A 66 -15.82 0.08 -9.08
N LYS A 67 -16.41 1.03 -9.80
CA LYS A 67 -17.55 0.77 -10.69
C LYS A 67 -17.09 0.15 -12.01
N GLU A 68 -18.02 -0.46 -12.72
CA GLU A 68 -17.77 -0.92 -14.10
C GLU A 68 -17.39 0.29 -14.99
N HIS A 69 -16.39 0.12 -15.84
CA HIS A 69 -15.82 1.15 -16.73
C HIS A 69 -15.04 2.29 -16.03
N ASP A 70 -14.81 2.25 -14.72
CA ASP A 70 -13.90 3.20 -14.07
C ASP A 70 -12.44 3.01 -14.51
N PHE A 71 -11.70 4.14 -14.62
CA PHE A 71 -10.25 4.16 -14.77
C PHE A 71 -9.62 4.63 -13.44
N ILE A 72 -9.22 3.68 -12.61
CA ILE A 72 -8.65 3.95 -11.29
C ILE A 72 -7.14 4.03 -11.38
N VAL A 73 -6.55 5.11 -10.86
CA VAL A 73 -5.09 5.24 -10.78
C VAL A 73 -4.63 5.17 -9.34
N LEU A 74 -3.74 4.21 -9.04
CA LEU A 74 -3.02 4.15 -7.78
C LEU A 74 -1.72 4.94 -7.93
N VAL A 75 -1.55 6.02 -7.17
CA VAL A 75 -0.39 6.91 -7.27
C VAL A 75 0.25 7.14 -5.90
N GLY A 76 1.56 7.36 -5.87
CA GLY A 76 2.31 7.62 -4.63
C GLY A 76 3.80 7.34 -4.79
N PRO A 77 4.63 7.61 -3.76
CA PRO A 77 6.06 7.37 -3.77
C PRO A 77 6.43 5.90 -4.00
N SER A 78 7.68 5.65 -4.40
CA SER A 78 8.19 4.28 -4.52
C SER A 78 8.12 3.55 -3.18
N GLY A 79 7.68 2.28 -3.22
CA GLY A 79 7.55 1.45 -2.01
C GLY A 79 6.29 1.68 -1.16
N CYS A 80 5.33 2.52 -1.59
CA CYS A 80 4.10 2.76 -0.82
C CYS A 80 2.99 1.70 -1.00
N GLY A 81 3.26 0.54 -1.62
CA GLY A 81 2.31 -0.57 -1.72
C GLY A 81 1.50 -0.68 -3.01
N LYS A 82 1.60 0.25 -3.98
CA LYS A 82 0.80 0.27 -5.24
C LYS A 82 0.87 -1.03 -6.03
N SER A 83 2.08 -1.43 -6.46
CA SER A 83 2.28 -2.66 -7.23
C SER A 83 1.94 -3.91 -6.42
N THR A 84 2.12 -3.89 -5.09
CA THR A 84 1.68 -4.97 -4.20
C THR A 84 0.16 -5.10 -4.22
N THR A 85 -0.58 -3.98 -4.11
CA THR A 85 -2.05 -3.97 -4.22
C THR A 85 -2.50 -4.49 -5.58
N LEU A 86 -1.89 -4.01 -6.67
CA LEU A 86 -2.22 -4.48 -8.01
C LEU A 86 -1.97 -5.98 -8.17
N ARG A 87 -0.87 -6.51 -7.64
CA ARG A 87 -0.52 -7.93 -7.70
C ARG A 87 -1.45 -8.80 -6.85
N MET A 88 -1.95 -8.29 -5.72
CA MET A 88 -3.00 -8.98 -4.94
C MET A 88 -4.30 -9.09 -5.75
N ILE A 89 -4.71 -8.03 -6.45
CA ILE A 89 -5.88 -8.07 -7.34
C ILE A 89 -5.65 -9.06 -8.48
N ALA A 90 -4.44 -9.10 -9.03
CA ALA A 90 -4.06 -10.04 -10.08
C ALA A 90 -3.98 -11.51 -9.61
N GLY A 91 -3.92 -11.78 -8.32
CA GLY A 91 -3.67 -13.12 -7.75
C GLY A 91 -2.24 -13.59 -7.97
N LEU A 92 -1.29 -12.64 -8.05
CA LEU A 92 0.15 -12.87 -8.11
C LEU A 92 0.81 -12.70 -6.74
N GLU A 93 0.09 -12.11 -5.79
CA GLU A 93 0.45 -11.97 -4.38
C GLU A 93 -0.76 -12.35 -3.53
N ASP A 94 -0.49 -13.01 -2.40
CA ASP A 94 -1.54 -13.41 -1.49
C ASP A 94 -1.99 -12.23 -0.63
N ILE A 95 -3.27 -12.18 -0.31
CA ILE A 95 -3.87 -11.24 0.62
C ILE A 95 -3.70 -11.81 2.03
N THR A 96 -3.13 -11.04 2.97
CA THR A 96 -2.95 -11.51 4.35
C THR A 96 -4.26 -11.48 5.14
N SER A 97 -5.04 -10.38 5.01
CA SER A 97 -6.39 -10.29 5.57
C SER A 97 -7.26 -9.35 4.74
N GLY A 98 -8.57 -9.40 4.93
CA GLY A 98 -9.53 -8.63 4.16
C GLY A 98 -10.10 -9.41 2.97
N TYR A 99 -10.96 -8.77 2.18
CA TYR A 99 -11.75 -9.41 1.14
C TYR A 99 -11.62 -8.68 -0.19
N LEU A 100 -11.34 -9.44 -1.25
CA LEU A 100 -11.34 -8.98 -2.63
C LEU A 100 -12.52 -9.61 -3.38
N TYR A 101 -13.39 -8.77 -3.92
CA TYR A 101 -14.48 -9.20 -4.82
C TYR A 101 -14.22 -8.67 -6.22
N ILE A 102 -14.37 -9.53 -7.22
CA ILE A 102 -14.35 -9.15 -8.65
C ILE A 102 -15.65 -9.66 -9.26
N ASN A 103 -16.42 -8.77 -9.86
CA ASN A 103 -17.74 -9.08 -10.39
C ASN A 103 -18.63 -9.80 -9.34
N LYS A 104 -18.63 -9.28 -8.11
CA LYS A 104 -19.36 -9.81 -6.94
C LYS A 104 -18.92 -11.20 -6.47
N ILE A 105 -17.82 -11.76 -7.01
CA ILE A 105 -17.28 -13.07 -6.65
C ILE A 105 -16.08 -12.87 -5.73
N LEU A 106 -16.08 -13.52 -4.55
CA LEU A 106 -14.94 -13.54 -3.65
C LEU A 106 -13.72 -14.15 -4.36
N SER A 107 -12.68 -13.34 -4.56
CA SER A 107 -11.55 -13.68 -5.43
C SER A 107 -10.23 -13.93 -4.68
N ASN A 108 -10.23 -13.87 -3.34
CA ASN A 108 -9.02 -14.11 -2.54
C ASN A 108 -8.29 -15.40 -2.92
N TYR A 109 -9.06 -16.48 -3.14
CA TYR A 109 -8.54 -17.83 -3.38
C TYR A 109 -8.58 -18.24 -4.85
N LEU A 110 -9.06 -17.36 -5.75
CA LEU A 110 -9.07 -17.64 -7.18
C LEU A 110 -7.66 -17.45 -7.75
N PRO A 111 -7.10 -18.44 -8.46
CA PRO A 111 -5.85 -18.26 -9.17
C PRO A 111 -6.00 -17.23 -10.30
N SER A 112 -4.92 -16.55 -10.68
CA SER A 112 -4.91 -15.48 -11.69
C SER A 112 -5.60 -15.84 -13.00
N LYS A 113 -5.52 -17.12 -13.42
CA LYS A 113 -6.12 -17.63 -14.67
C LYS A 113 -7.66 -17.58 -14.66
N ASP A 114 -8.28 -17.64 -13.47
CA ASP A 114 -9.72 -17.75 -13.28
C ASP A 114 -10.38 -16.42 -12.87
N ARG A 115 -9.60 -15.35 -12.67
CA ARG A 115 -10.10 -14.01 -12.29
C ARG A 115 -10.62 -13.16 -13.45
N ASP A 116 -10.57 -13.63 -14.68
CA ASP A 116 -10.94 -12.90 -15.90
C ASP A 116 -10.31 -11.51 -16.03
N ILE A 117 -9.02 -11.42 -15.71
CA ILE A 117 -8.20 -10.22 -15.76
C ILE A 117 -7.17 -10.26 -16.88
N SER A 118 -6.74 -9.10 -17.35
CA SER A 118 -5.56 -8.93 -18.20
C SER A 118 -4.57 -8.01 -17.52
N MET A 119 -3.27 -8.31 -17.60
CA MET A 119 -2.23 -7.51 -16.94
C MET A 119 -1.12 -7.11 -17.90
N VAL A 120 -0.73 -5.84 -17.85
CA VAL A 120 0.46 -5.27 -18.49
C VAL A 120 1.50 -5.03 -17.39
N PHE A 121 2.68 -5.64 -17.54
CA PHE A 121 3.79 -5.55 -16.60
C PHE A 121 4.71 -4.39 -16.94
N GLN A 122 5.40 -3.85 -15.95
CA GLN A 122 6.39 -2.78 -16.08
C GLN A 122 7.49 -3.10 -17.09
N SER A 123 7.94 -4.35 -17.17
CA SER A 123 8.95 -4.82 -18.13
C SER A 123 8.35 -5.30 -19.45
N TYR A 124 7.05 -5.04 -19.72
CA TYR A 124 6.28 -5.55 -20.85
C TYR A 124 6.13 -7.08 -20.90
N ALA A 125 7.07 -7.83 -20.36
CA ALA A 125 7.12 -9.30 -20.29
C ALA A 125 6.82 -9.98 -21.63
N LEU A 126 7.35 -9.45 -22.74
CA LEU A 126 7.22 -10.02 -24.08
C LEU A 126 8.10 -11.26 -24.21
N TYR A 127 7.63 -12.23 -25.00
CA TYR A 127 8.42 -13.42 -25.37
C TYR A 127 9.42 -13.04 -26.47
N PRO A 128 10.74 -12.97 -26.19
CA PRO A 128 11.71 -12.39 -27.13
C PRO A 128 11.92 -13.22 -28.39
N GLN A 129 11.64 -14.52 -28.32
CA GLN A 129 11.76 -15.47 -29.44
C GLN A 129 10.55 -15.46 -30.37
N MET A 130 9.41 -14.91 -29.96
CA MET A 130 8.16 -14.85 -30.70
C MET A 130 8.05 -13.55 -31.48
N THR A 131 7.34 -13.61 -32.65
CA THR A 131 6.96 -12.41 -33.40
C THR A 131 5.95 -11.58 -32.61
N VAL A 132 5.66 -10.35 -33.06
CA VAL A 132 4.56 -9.53 -32.53
C VAL A 132 3.23 -10.26 -32.64
N TYR A 133 2.95 -10.87 -33.84
CA TYR A 133 1.76 -11.69 -34.01
C TYR A 133 1.66 -12.81 -32.99
N ASP A 134 2.73 -13.56 -32.78
CA ASP A 134 2.73 -14.68 -31.84
C ASP A 134 2.62 -14.26 -30.39
N ASN A 135 3.21 -13.12 -30.00
CA ASN A 135 3.05 -12.54 -28.67
C ASN A 135 1.58 -12.19 -28.39
N ILE A 136 0.89 -11.57 -29.36
CA ILE A 136 -0.53 -11.22 -29.24
C ILE A 136 -1.41 -12.48 -29.27
N ALA A 137 -1.10 -13.46 -30.15
CA ALA A 137 -1.87 -14.69 -30.31
C ALA A 137 -1.73 -15.67 -29.12
N PHE A 138 -0.63 -15.58 -28.36
CA PHE A 138 -0.29 -16.56 -27.32
C PHE A 138 -1.41 -16.80 -26.28
N PRO A 139 -2.03 -15.78 -25.67
CA PRO A 139 -3.11 -15.99 -24.70
C PRO A 139 -4.32 -16.71 -25.30
N LEU A 140 -4.60 -16.47 -26.60
CA LEU A 140 -5.72 -17.09 -27.29
C LEU A 140 -5.50 -18.58 -27.58
N ARG A 141 -4.24 -18.98 -27.82
CA ARG A 141 -3.87 -20.39 -28.10
C ARG A 141 -3.94 -21.27 -26.86
N VAL A 142 -3.70 -20.71 -25.68
CA VAL A 142 -3.61 -21.48 -24.43
C VAL A 142 -4.97 -21.68 -23.77
N ARG A 143 -5.87 -20.70 -23.89
CA ARG A 143 -7.17 -20.70 -23.19
C ARG A 143 -8.21 -21.50 -23.99
N LYS A 144 -9.10 -22.18 -23.28
CA LYS A 144 -10.37 -22.68 -23.80
C LYS A 144 -11.43 -21.60 -23.64
N TYR A 145 -12.36 -21.56 -24.59
CA TYR A 145 -13.47 -20.62 -24.61
C TYR A 145 -14.79 -21.38 -24.59
N ARG A 146 -15.76 -20.88 -23.86
CA ARG A 146 -17.11 -21.39 -23.89
C ARG A 146 -17.78 -21.02 -25.19
N LYS A 147 -17.92 -21.98 -26.10
CA LYS A 147 -18.54 -21.83 -27.42
C LYS A 147 -19.79 -22.66 -27.56
N PRO A 148 -20.77 -22.22 -28.36
CA PRO A 148 -21.86 -23.09 -28.73
C PRO A 148 -21.32 -24.37 -29.35
N LYS A 149 -21.74 -25.52 -28.87
CA LYS A 149 -21.38 -26.82 -29.44
C LYS A 149 -21.98 -26.91 -30.83
N ARG A 150 -21.13 -27.16 -31.86
CA ARG A 150 -21.57 -27.28 -33.23
C ARG A 150 -21.35 -28.71 -33.76
N ASN A 151 -22.20 -29.15 -34.67
CA ASN A 151 -21.95 -30.38 -35.40
C ASN A 151 -20.89 -30.11 -36.52
N VAL A 152 -19.62 -30.32 -36.11
CA VAL A 152 -18.46 -30.03 -36.99
C VAL A 152 -18.50 -30.86 -38.29
N THR A 153 -19.18 -32.02 -38.30
CA THR A 153 -19.30 -32.86 -39.51
C THR A 153 -20.24 -32.21 -40.52
N LEU A 154 -21.43 -31.77 -40.06
CA LEU A 154 -22.38 -31.07 -40.95
C LEU A 154 -21.81 -29.73 -41.44
N VAL A 155 -21.19 -28.94 -40.54
CA VAL A 155 -20.52 -27.68 -40.93
C VAL A 155 -19.49 -27.93 -42.01
N ALA A 156 -18.58 -28.92 -41.84
CA ALA A 156 -17.48 -29.19 -42.76
C ALA A 156 -17.99 -29.63 -44.16
N TRP A 157 -18.94 -30.52 -44.18
CA TRP A 157 -19.46 -30.99 -45.49
C TRP A 157 -20.29 -29.94 -46.19
N ASN A 158 -21.06 -29.12 -45.50
CA ASN A 158 -21.79 -28.00 -46.11
C ASN A 158 -20.84 -26.92 -46.66
N GLU A 159 -19.73 -26.62 -45.97
CA GLU A 159 -18.68 -25.74 -46.46
C GLU A 159 -18.01 -26.32 -47.74
N VAL A 160 -17.70 -27.62 -47.73
CA VAL A 160 -17.16 -28.29 -48.93
C VAL A 160 -18.16 -28.20 -50.08
N LEU A 161 -19.45 -28.45 -49.84
CA LEU A 161 -20.49 -28.39 -50.87
C LEU A 161 -20.62 -26.97 -51.46
N ARG A 162 -20.60 -25.95 -50.63
CA ARG A 162 -20.60 -24.53 -51.01
C ARG A 162 -19.40 -24.18 -51.93
N LEU A 163 -18.22 -24.66 -51.56
CA LEU A 163 -16.99 -24.40 -52.31
C LEU A 163 -16.98 -25.06 -53.69
N MET A 164 -17.78 -26.13 -53.89
CA MET A 164 -17.93 -26.75 -55.23
C MET A 164 -18.64 -25.83 -56.25
N GLU A 165 -19.18 -24.69 -55.83
CA GLU A 165 -19.67 -23.65 -56.74
C GLU A 165 -18.51 -22.90 -57.40
N ASN A 166 -17.38 -22.72 -56.66
CA ASN A 166 -16.17 -22.03 -57.14
C ASN A 166 -14.91 -22.93 -57.01
N PRO A 167 -14.77 -24.01 -57.82
CA PRO A 167 -13.67 -24.96 -57.67
C PRO A 167 -12.28 -24.36 -57.95
N HIS A 168 -12.23 -23.29 -58.72
CA HIS A 168 -11.00 -22.54 -59.02
C HIS A 168 -10.34 -21.97 -57.76
N GLU A 169 -11.09 -21.50 -56.78
CA GLU A 169 -10.56 -20.98 -55.52
C GLU A 169 -9.87 -22.07 -54.70
N ILE A 170 -10.45 -23.29 -54.73
CA ILE A 170 -9.87 -24.45 -54.04
C ILE A 170 -8.53 -24.82 -54.68
N ALA A 171 -8.49 -24.92 -56.01
CA ALA A 171 -7.29 -25.24 -56.75
C ALA A 171 -6.18 -24.21 -56.48
N ALA A 172 -6.51 -22.91 -56.55
CA ALA A 172 -5.58 -21.83 -56.24
C ALA A 172 -5.01 -21.91 -54.81
N ALA A 173 -5.84 -22.22 -53.81
CA ALA A 173 -5.40 -22.35 -52.42
C ALA A 173 -4.48 -23.56 -52.21
N ILE A 174 -4.74 -24.68 -52.86
CA ILE A 174 -3.93 -25.91 -52.76
C ILE A 174 -2.59 -25.74 -53.47
N VAL A 175 -2.57 -25.16 -54.70
CA VAL A 175 -1.35 -24.89 -55.45
C VAL A 175 -0.44 -23.94 -54.67
N ASP A 176 -0.98 -22.82 -54.17
CA ASP A 176 -0.26 -21.84 -53.40
C ASP A 176 0.34 -22.44 -52.09
N ALA A 177 -0.41 -23.33 -51.46
CA ALA A 177 0.08 -24.06 -50.26
C ALA A 177 1.20 -25.07 -50.60
N LYS A 178 1.20 -25.63 -51.81
CA LYS A 178 2.24 -26.51 -52.34
C LYS A 178 3.51 -25.74 -52.67
N ASP A 179 3.38 -24.63 -53.37
CA ASP A 179 4.50 -23.76 -53.77
C ASP A 179 5.28 -23.23 -52.58
N LYS A 180 4.59 -23.00 -51.47
CA LYS A 180 5.19 -22.63 -50.19
C LYS A 180 5.82 -23.78 -49.41
N ASN A 181 5.84 -25.00 -49.99
CA ASN A 181 6.42 -26.22 -49.41
C ASN A 181 6.01 -26.48 -47.95
N LEU A 182 4.72 -26.25 -47.60
CA LEU A 182 4.18 -26.39 -46.27
C LEU A 182 3.99 -27.87 -45.89
N ASN A 183 4.32 -28.22 -44.61
CA ASN A 183 3.97 -29.53 -44.05
C ASN A 183 2.44 -29.69 -43.95
N TYR A 184 1.92 -30.92 -43.74
CA TYR A 184 0.48 -31.18 -43.73
C TYR A 184 -0.32 -30.30 -42.79
N THR A 185 0.13 -30.15 -41.52
CA THR A 185 -0.59 -29.36 -40.51
C THR A 185 -0.64 -27.88 -40.86
N THR A 186 0.46 -27.33 -41.37
CA THR A 186 0.56 -25.93 -41.80
C THR A 186 -0.24 -25.71 -43.06
N ARG A 187 -0.25 -26.69 -44.00
CA ARG A 187 -1.05 -26.68 -45.25
C ARG A 187 -2.54 -26.65 -44.95
N ARG A 188 -3.01 -27.52 -44.01
CA ARG A 188 -4.40 -27.53 -43.54
C ARG A 188 -4.83 -26.15 -43.04
N GLY A 189 -4.08 -25.55 -42.11
CA GLY A 189 -4.38 -24.22 -41.56
C GLY A 189 -4.29 -23.11 -42.63
N TYR A 190 -3.39 -23.22 -43.60
CA TYR A 190 -3.30 -22.29 -44.74
C TYR A 190 -4.52 -22.36 -45.65
N VAL A 191 -4.95 -23.56 -46.03
CA VAL A 191 -6.12 -23.77 -46.89
C VAL A 191 -7.41 -23.35 -46.16
N SER A 192 -7.57 -23.72 -44.86
CA SER A 192 -8.74 -23.32 -44.11
C SER A 192 -8.87 -21.78 -43.99
N THR A 193 -7.76 -21.10 -43.78
CA THR A 193 -7.73 -19.63 -43.70
C THR A 193 -8.01 -18.97 -45.04
N ARG A 194 -7.44 -19.48 -46.12
CA ARG A 194 -7.58 -18.88 -47.43
C ARG A 194 -8.98 -19.04 -48.03
N LEU A 195 -9.63 -20.19 -47.75
CA LEU A 195 -10.97 -20.49 -48.23
C LEU A 195 -12.09 -20.09 -47.22
N HIS A 196 -11.73 -19.55 -46.08
CA HIS A 196 -12.67 -19.20 -44.99
C HIS A 196 -13.56 -20.39 -44.55
N ILE A 197 -12.95 -21.57 -44.34
CA ILE A 197 -13.59 -22.82 -43.95
C ILE A 197 -13.01 -23.38 -42.66
N CYS A 198 -13.76 -24.26 -41.98
CA CYS A 198 -13.25 -24.94 -40.79
C CYS A 198 -12.12 -25.93 -41.14
N ASP A 199 -11.27 -26.24 -40.18
CA ASP A 199 -10.12 -27.14 -40.36
C ASP A 199 -10.52 -28.53 -40.86
N LYS A 200 -11.69 -29.04 -40.46
CA LYS A 200 -12.22 -30.33 -40.90
C LYS A 200 -12.63 -30.32 -42.39
N ALA A 201 -13.17 -29.22 -42.89
CA ALA A 201 -13.46 -29.03 -44.29
C ALA A 201 -12.16 -29.00 -45.14
N SER A 202 -11.14 -28.32 -44.63
CA SER A 202 -9.81 -28.33 -45.25
C SER A 202 -9.20 -29.72 -45.29
N ASP A 203 -9.31 -30.51 -44.20
CA ASP A 203 -8.85 -31.90 -44.16
C ASP A 203 -9.60 -32.78 -45.17
N ILE A 204 -10.89 -32.54 -45.36
CA ILE A 204 -11.71 -33.25 -46.36
C ILE A 204 -11.20 -32.93 -47.75
N ILE A 205 -11.06 -31.64 -48.09
CA ILE A 205 -10.61 -31.20 -49.44
C ILE A 205 -9.21 -31.72 -49.77
N LEU A 206 -8.28 -31.67 -48.80
CA LEU A 206 -6.89 -32.13 -49.01
C LEU A 206 -6.73 -33.62 -49.21
N LYS A 207 -7.76 -34.45 -48.98
CA LYS A 207 -7.77 -35.90 -49.30
C LYS A 207 -8.02 -36.19 -50.78
N TYR A 208 -8.57 -35.24 -51.50
CA TYR A 208 -8.82 -35.45 -52.94
C TYR A 208 -7.59 -35.09 -53.76
N PRO A 209 -7.39 -35.71 -54.92
CA PRO A 209 -6.21 -35.52 -55.78
C PRO A 209 -6.29 -34.23 -56.61
N ILE A 210 -6.47 -33.10 -55.94
CA ILE A 210 -6.56 -31.79 -56.55
C ILE A 210 -5.15 -31.22 -56.71
N VAL A 211 -4.74 -30.96 -57.98
CA VAL A 211 -3.42 -30.39 -58.32
C VAL A 211 -3.52 -29.05 -59.06
N ASN A 212 -4.63 -28.83 -59.78
CA ASN A 212 -4.97 -27.59 -60.48
C ASN A 212 -6.49 -27.55 -60.72
N GLU A 213 -6.98 -26.51 -61.37
CA GLU A 213 -8.42 -26.36 -61.70
C GLU A 213 -8.98 -27.47 -62.58
N SER A 214 -8.25 -27.89 -63.60
CA SER A 214 -8.66 -28.97 -64.51
C SER A 214 -8.81 -30.33 -63.80
N SER A 215 -8.26 -30.51 -62.61
CA SER A 215 -8.44 -31.72 -61.80
C SER A 215 -9.91 -31.98 -61.47
N PHE A 216 -10.77 -30.97 -61.37
CA PHE A 216 -12.18 -31.12 -61.07
C PHE A 216 -12.98 -31.76 -62.21
N ASP A 217 -12.52 -31.58 -63.44
CA ASP A 217 -13.15 -32.13 -64.68
C ASP A 217 -12.59 -33.51 -65.07
N THR A 218 -11.62 -34.05 -64.29
CA THR A 218 -11.04 -35.36 -64.50
C THR A 218 -12.09 -36.42 -64.26
N LEU A 219 -12.31 -37.27 -65.36
CA LEU A 219 -13.18 -38.43 -65.25
C LEU A 219 -12.53 -39.52 -64.41
N LEU A 220 -13.31 -40.04 -63.47
CA LEU A 220 -12.89 -41.15 -62.55
C LEU A 220 -13.47 -42.49 -63.07
N GLU A 221 -13.02 -43.58 -62.48
CA GLU A 221 -13.63 -44.92 -62.68
C GLU A 221 -15.12 -44.84 -62.35
N GLY A 222 -16.01 -45.12 -63.28
CA GLY A 222 -17.46 -44.97 -63.16
C GLY A 222 -18.07 -43.81 -63.95
N GLY A 223 -17.25 -43.00 -64.63
CA GLY A 223 -17.74 -41.99 -65.60
C GLY A 223 -18.24 -40.69 -65.02
N ILE A 224 -17.96 -40.44 -63.75
CA ILE A 224 -18.26 -39.17 -63.05
C ILE A 224 -17.00 -38.31 -62.89
N THR A 225 -17.13 -36.99 -62.93
CA THR A 225 -16.02 -36.05 -62.64
C THR A 225 -15.62 -36.06 -61.22
N LEU A 226 -14.37 -35.63 -60.92
CA LEU A 226 -13.93 -35.43 -59.53
C LEU A 226 -14.83 -34.46 -58.77
N LYS A 227 -15.32 -33.41 -59.43
CA LYS A 227 -16.29 -32.44 -58.87
C LYS A 227 -17.57 -33.11 -58.42
N GLU A 228 -18.16 -33.97 -59.35
CA GLU A 228 -19.39 -34.71 -59.03
C GLU A 228 -19.17 -35.71 -57.91
N LYS A 229 -18.01 -36.38 -57.85
CA LYS A 229 -17.66 -37.28 -56.76
C LYS A 229 -17.63 -36.55 -55.42
N ILE A 230 -16.95 -35.39 -55.32
CA ILE A 230 -16.88 -34.62 -54.09
C ILE A 230 -18.29 -34.17 -53.65
N LYS A 231 -19.14 -33.72 -54.56
CA LYS A 231 -20.54 -33.37 -54.29
C LYS A 231 -21.35 -34.56 -53.77
N ASN A 232 -21.21 -35.71 -54.40
CA ASN A 232 -21.93 -36.94 -54.00
C ASN A 232 -21.47 -37.42 -52.62
N ASP A 233 -20.15 -37.43 -52.38
CA ASP A 233 -19.59 -37.78 -51.07
C ASP A 233 -20.08 -36.80 -49.95
N ALA A 234 -20.20 -35.51 -50.26
CA ALA A 234 -20.72 -34.51 -49.37
C ALA A 234 -22.21 -34.72 -49.05
N LEU A 235 -23.04 -34.92 -50.04
CA LEU A 235 -24.47 -35.16 -49.88
C LEU A 235 -24.76 -36.43 -49.08
N GLN A 236 -23.98 -37.50 -49.38
CA GLN A 236 -24.09 -38.77 -48.66
C GLN A 236 -23.69 -38.62 -47.20
N ALA A 237 -22.59 -37.94 -46.89
CA ALA A 237 -22.13 -37.72 -45.54
C ALA A 237 -23.09 -36.81 -44.71
N ILE A 238 -23.67 -35.79 -45.35
CA ILE A 238 -24.69 -34.92 -44.73
C ILE A 238 -25.96 -35.75 -44.42
N ALA A 239 -26.43 -36.59 -45.33
CA ALA A 239 -27.59 -37.44 -45.11
C ALA A 239 -27.37 -38.42 -43.94
N GLN A 240 -26.23 -39.11 -43.93
CA GLN A 240 -25.86 -40.03 -42.88
C GLN A 240 -25.79 -39.36 -41.51
N GLU A 241 -25.17 -38.16 -41.44
CA GLU A 241 -25.06 -37.41 -40.15
C GLU A 241 -26.42 -36.89 -39.69
N ASN A 242 -27.30 -36.47 -40.63
CA ASN A 242 -28.66 -36.08 -40.27
C ASN A 242 -29.50 -37.26 -39.74
N GLU A 243 -29.40 -38.45 -40.37
CA GLU A 243 -30.05 -39.68 -39.85
C GLU A 243 -29.55 -40.03 -38.47
N ARG A 244 -28.24 -39.95 -38.24
CA ARG A 244 -27.62 -40.14 -36.92
C ARG A 244 -28.18 -39.18 -35.90
N MET A 245 -28.23 -37.87 -36.22
CA MET A 245 -28.74 -36.82 -35.34
C MET A 245 -30.19 -37.07 -34.92
N LEU A 246 -31.03 -37.46 -35.88
CA LEU A 246 -32.42 -37.85 -35.67
C LEU A 246 -32.53 -39.07 -34.76
N ALA A 247 -31.73 -40.10 -34.97
CA ALA A 247 -31.72 -41.32 -34.17
C ALA A 247 -31.28 -41.09 -32.73
N GLU A 248 -30.31 -40.18 -32.52
CA GLU A 248 -29.80 -39.78 -31.20
C GLU A 248 -30.69 -38.72 -30.51
N GLY A 249 -31.76 -38.20 -31.16
CA GLY A 249 -32.69 -37.22 -30.57
C GLY A 249 -32.14 -35.81 -30.42
N PHE A 250 -31.05 -35.47 -31.06
CA PHE A 250 -30.47 -34.12 -30.99
C PHE A 250 -31.22 -33.15 -31.89
N LYS A 251 -31.38 -31.89 -31.36
CA LYS A 251 -31.89 -30.76 -32.16
C LYS A 251 -30.73 -29.82 -32.51
N LEU A 252 -30.75 -29.26 -33.70
CA LEU A 252 -29.82 -28.26 -34.17
C LEU A 252 -30.58 -27.03 -34.66
N ASP A 253 -29.92 -25.87 -34.60
CA ASP A 253 -30.38 -24.66 -35.25
C ASP A 253 -29.84 -24.56 -36.69
N ASP A 254 -30.15 -23.45 -37.41
CA ASP A 254 -29.75 -23.20 -38.80
C ASP A 254 -28.23 -23.08 -38.98
N GLU A 255 -27.47 -22.86 -37.90
CA GLU A 255 -26.00 -22.82 -37.89
C GLU A 255 -25.34 -24.14 -37.43
N TYR A 256 -26.12 -25.22 -37.38
CA TYR A 256 -25.70 -26.55 -36.93
C TYR A 256 -25.21 -26.57 -35.47
N ARG A 257 -25.75 -25.68 -34.59
CA ARG A 257 -25.46 -25.64 -33.15
C ARG A 257 -26.44 -26.54 -32.41
N TYR A 258 -25.93 -27.27 -31.41
CA TYR A 258 -26.76 -28.16 -30.57
C TYR A 258 -27.67 -27.37 -29.67
N LEU A 259 -28.94 -27.78 -29.59
CA LEU A 259 -29.95 -27.23 -28.73
C LEU A 259 -30.31 -28.24 -27.60
N ASP A 260 -30.61 -27.76 -26.42
CA ASP A 260 -31.18 -28.57 -25.32
C ASP A 260 -32.68 -28.82 -25.56
N GLU A 261 -33.32 -29.57 -24.62
CA GLU A 261 -34.75 -29.88 -24.71
C GLU A 261 -35.65 -28.64 -24.72
N ASN A 262 -35.17 -27.53 -24.16
CA ASN A 262 -35.86 -26.25 -24.06
C ASN A 262 -35.56 -25.29 -25.23
N GLY A 263 -34.76 -25.74 -26.20
CA GLY A 263 -34.37 -24.92 -27.35
C GLY A 263 -33.22 -23.94 -27.06
N ASN A 264 -32.49 -24.05 -25.94
CA ASN A 264 -31.33 -23.19 -25.68
C ASN A 264 -30.05 -23.83 -26.24
N LEU A 265 -29.08 -22.99 -26.59
CA LEU A 265 -27.78 -23.44 -27.09
C LEU A 265 -27.00 -24.24 -26.03
N ILE A 266 -26.50 -25.40 -26.42
CA ILE A 266 -25.55 -26.17 -25.64
C ILE A 266 -24.15 -25.63 -25.85
N TYR A 267 -23.40 -25.35 -24.79
CA TYR A 267 -22.06 -24.80 -24.83
C TYR A 267 -21.02 -25.86 -24.44
N GLN A 268 -19.83 -25.76 -25.05
CA GLN A 268 -18.66 -26.57 -24.72
C GLN A 268 -17.40 -25.71 -24.61
N GLU A 269 -16.39 -26.22 -23.92
CA GLU A 269 -15.10 -25.56 -23.83
C GLU A 269 -14.16 -26.00 -24.96
N GLU A 270 -13.89 -25.10 -25.89
CA GLU A 270 -13.01 -25.35 -27.04
C GLU A 270 -11.93 -24.26 -27.15
N ARG A 271 -10.82 -24.63 -27.82
CA ARG A 271 -9.83 -23.64 -28.25
C ARG A 271 -10.36 -22.88 -29.46
N LEU A 272 -9.85 -21.64 -29.64
CA LEU A 272 -10.13 -20.89 -30.84
C LEU A 272 -9.47 -21.55 -32.05
N THR A 273 -10.14 -21.46 -33.19
CA THR A 273 -9.58 -21.88 -34.51
C THR A 273 -8.46 -20.93 -34.93
N SER A 274 -7.63 -21.32 -35.87
CA SER A 274 -6.56 -20.47 -36.43
C SER A 274 -7.12 -19.18 -37.05
N GLU A 275 -8.29 -19.22 -37.62
CA GLU A 275 -8.97 -18.08 -38.24
C GLU A 275 -9.49 -17.13 -37.17
N GLU A 276 -10.16 -17.63 -36.12
CA GLU A 276 -10.63 -16.80 -35.04
C GLU A 276 -9.48 -16.10 -34.30
N ILE A 277 -8.36 -16.81 -34.10
CA ILE A 277 -7.14 -16.21 -33.50
C ILE A 277 -6.62 -15.10 -34.43
N ARG A 278 -6.53 -15.37 -35.70
CA ARG A 278 -6.06 -14.40 -36.69
C ARG A 278 -6.92 -13.13 -36.68
N ASN A 279 -8.25 -13.27 -36.76
CA ASN A 279 -9.17 -12.14 -36.78
C ASN A 279 -9.02 -11.28 -35.51
N LYS A 280 -8.96 -11.90 -34.32
CA LYS A 280 -8.74 -11.19 -33.04
C LYS A 280 -7.38 -10.50 -32.98
N VAL A 281 -6.31 -11.13 -33.49
CA VAL A 281 -4.97 -10.54 -33.55
C VAL A 281 -4.94 -9.33 -34.47
N PHE A 282 -5.55 -9.43 -35.67
CA PHE A 282 -5.61 -8.31 -36.60
C PHE A 282 -6.48 -7.17 -36.12
N GLU A 283 -7.58 -7.46 -35.41
CA GLU A 283 -8.39 -6.45 -34.74
C GLU A 283 -7.58 -5.68 -33.69
N ALA A 284 -6.91 -6.39 -32.80
CA ALA A 284 -6.03 -5.79 -31.79
C ALA A 284 -4.87 -5.01 -32.43
N ALA A 285 -4.27 -5.54 -33.48
CA ALA A 285 -3.20 -4.89 -34.22
C ALA A 285 -3.68 -3.61 -34.95
N ARG A 286 -4.92 -3.58 -35.43
CA ARG A 286 -5.54 -2.39 -36.04
C ARG A 286 -5.76 -1.28 -35.00
N ILE A 287 -6.28 -1.63 -33.80
CA ILE A 287 -6.51 -0.67 -32.70
C ILE A 287 -5.20 0.02 -32.29
N LEU A 288 -4.07 -0.71 -32.34
CA LEU A 288 -2.77 -0.29 -31.83
C LEU A 288 -1.75 0.11 -32.92
N ASP A 289 -2.18 0.24 -34.18
CA ASP A 289 -1.30 0.54 -35.31
C ASP A 289 -0.08 -0.40 -35.43
N LEU A 290 -0.26 -1.68 -35.11
CA LEU A 290 0.79 -2.71 -35.14
C LEU A 290 0.85 -3.50 -36.47
N GLY A 291 -0.06 -3.27 -37.40
CA GLY A 291 -0.12 -4.02 -38.66
C GLY A 291 1.23 -4.20 -39.37
N PRO A 292 2.02 -3.13 -39.62
CA PRO A 292 3.33 -3.23 -40.28
C PRO A 292 4.42 -3.97 -39.49
N TYR A 293 4.18 -4.28 -38.21
CA TYR A 293 5.18 -4.85 -37.31
C TYR A 293 4.89 -6.29 -36.89
N LEU A 294 3.79 -6.91 -37.36
CA LEU A 294 3.33 -8.22 -36.92
C LEU A 294 4.38 -9.34 -37.08
N ASP A 295 5.22 -9.27 -38.10
CA ASP A 295 6.26 -10.27 -38.35
C ASP A 295 7.59 -9.98 -37.61
N ARG A 296 7.74 -8.82 -36.98
CA ARG A 296 8.94 -8.44 -36.25
C ARG A 296 9.00 -9.12 -34.88
N ARG A 297 10.22 -9.21 -34.32
CA ARG A 297 10.48 -9.67 -32.96
C ARG A 297 10.68 -8.48 -32.03
N PRO A 298 10.48 -8.64 -30.70
CA PRO A 298 10.63 -7.56 -29.74
C PRO A 298 11.94 -6.77 -29.84
N LYS A 299 13.07 -7.42 -30.11
CA LYS A 299 14.38 -6.78 -30.28
C LYS A 299 14.47 -5.80 -31.48
N GLU A 300 13.52 -5.85 -32.41
CA GLU A 300 13.44 -5.01 -33.60
C GLU A 300 12.45 -3.85 -33.46
N LEU A 301 11.96 -3.64 -32.24
CA LEU A 301 10.94 -2.66 -31.91
C LEU A 301 11.49 -1.55 -31.01
N SER A 302 10.96 -0.34 -31.13
CA SER A 302 11.16 0.72 -30.15
C SER A 302 10.41 0.42 -28.84
N GLY A 303 10.75 1.12 -27.76
CA GLY A 303 10.09 0.99 -26.45
C GLY A 303 8.56 1.17 -26.55
N GLY A 304 8.08 2.18 -27.25
CA GLY A 304 6.65 2.41 -27.45
C GLY A 304 5.97 1.34 -28.30
N GLN A 305 6.67 0.79 -29.30
CA GLN A 305 6.15 -0.35 -30.06
C GLN A 305 6.06 -1.61 -29.19
N MET A 306 7.06 -1.90 -28.37
CA MET A 306 7.03 -3.02 -27.41
C MET A 306 5.86 -2.89 -26.42
N GLN A 307 5.60 -1.68 -25.94
CA GLN A 307 4.46 -1.39 -25.08
C GLN A 307 3.13 -1.65 -25.78
N ARG A 308 2.95 -1.16 -27.02
CA ARG A 308 1.73 -1.45 -27.80
C ARG A 308 1.54 -2.96 -28.01
N VAL A 309 2.61 -3.72 -28.19
CA VAL A 309 2.53 -5.19 -28.27
C VAL A 309 2.06 -5.79 -26.94
N ALA A 310 2.55 -5.30 -25.81
CA ALA A 310 2.10 -5.74 -24.48
C ALA A 310 0.62 -5.40 -24.24
N LEU A 311 0.18 -4.22 -24.66
CA LEU A 311 -1.23 -3.82 -24.67
C LEU A 311 -2.06 -4.72 -25.58
N GLY A 312 -1.60 -5.01 -26.80
CA GLY A 312 -2.28 -5.91 -27.75
C GLY A 312 -2.48 -7.31 -27.17
N ARG A 313 -1.47 -7.83 -26.49
CA ARG A 313 -1.57 -9.11 -25.77
C ARG A 313 -2.60 -9.08 -24.65
N ALA A 314 -2.75 -7.94 -23.97
CA ALA A 314 -3.75 -7.78 -22.92
C ALA A 314 -5.16 -7.61 -23.49
N ILE A 315 -5.33 -6.81 -24.55
CA ILE A 315 -6.62 -6.47 -25.18
C ILE A 315 -7.26 -7.67 -25.85
N VAL A 316 -6.45 -8.48 -26.55
CA VAL A 316 -6.95 -9.61 -27.37
C VAL A 316 -7.76 -10.62 -26.53
N ARG A 317 -7.58 -10.63 -25.21
CA ARG A 317 -8.33 -11.50 -24.29
C ARG A 317 -9.77 -11.03 -24.02
N ASN A 318 -10.06 -9.77 -24.31
CA ASN A 318 -11.34 -9.14 -24.01
C ASN A 318 -11.76 -9.34 -22.52
N ALA A 319 -10.81 -9.16 -21.60
CA ALA A 319 -11.07 -9.26 -20.16
C ALA A 319 -11.87 -8.05 -19.68
N LYS A 320 -12.70 -8.25 -18.66
CA LYS A 320 -13.48 -7.16 -18.07
C LYS A 320 -12.66 -6.25 -17.14
N LEU A 321 -11.52 -6.72 -16.63
CA LEU A 321 -10.62 -6.00 -15.77
C LEU A 321 -9.20 -5.94 -16.33
N PHE A 322 -8.71 -4.73 -16.57
CA PHE A 322 -7.34 -4.45 -17.01
C PHE A 322 -6.50 -3.95 -15.85
N LEU A 323 -5.33 -4.53 -15.66
CA LEU A 323 -4.35 -4.15 -14.64
C LEU A 323 -3.08 -3.69 -15.33
N MET A 324 -2.55 -2.52 -14.98
CA MET A 324 -1.35 -1.95 -15.58
C MET A 324 -0.37 -1.50 -14.51
N ASP A 325 0.81 -2.15 -14.43
CA ASP A 325 1.87 -1.86 -13.45
C ASP A 325 2.96 -0.99 -14.09
N GLU A 326 2.90 0.33 -13.89
CA GLU A 326 3.83 1.35 -14.41
C GLU A 326 4.17 1.20 -15.90
N PRO A 327 3.19 1.08 -16.81
CA PRO A 327 3.46 0.71 -18.21
C PRO A 327 4.26 1.77 -18.97
N LEU A 328 4.27 3.05 -18.53
CA LEU A 328 4.92 4.17 -19.23
C LEU A 328 6.31 4.51 -18.65
N SER A 329 6.76 3.85 -17.59
CA SER A 329 8.00 4.21 -16.88
C SER A 329 9.26 4.13 -17.73
N ASN A 330 9.30 3.25 -18.73
CA ASN A 330 10.46 3.00 -19.59
C ASN A 330 10.45 3.81 -20.90
N LEU A 331 9.58 4.82 -21.03
CA LEU A 331 9.45 5.64 -22.24
C LEU A 331 10.04 7.04 -22.02
N ASP A 332 10.53 7.65 -23.11
CA ASP A 332 10.91 9.05 -23.15
C ASP A 332 9.70 9.99 -22.97
N ALA A 333 9.94 11.23 -22.55
CA ALA A 333 8.89 12.18 -22.21
C ALA A 333 7.89 12.46 -23.35
N LYS A 334 8.36 12.58 -24.61
CA LYS A 334 7.50 12.85 -25.76
C LYS A 334 6.58 11.66 -26.05
N LEU A 335 7.14 10.46 -26.05
CA LEU A 335 6.39 9.24 -26.31
C LEU A 335 5.40 8.95 -25.16
N ARG A 336 5.76 9.26 -23.91
CA ARG A 336 4.88 9.13 -22.74
C ARG A 336 3.60 9.95 -22.89
N VAL A 337 3.70 11.20 -23.36
CA VAL A 337 2.53 12.06 -23.60
C VAL A 337 1.60 11.44 -24.64
N GLN A 338 2.14 10.92 -25.76
CA GLN A 338 1.35 10.27 -26.80
C GLN A 338 0.66 9.01 -26.28
N MET A 339 1.41 8.18 -25.53
CA MET A 339 0.90 6.92 -25.02
C MET A 339 -0.18 7.08 -23.94
N ARG A 340 -0.16 8.16 -23.16
CA ARG A 340 -1.25 8.48 -22.23
C ARG A 340 -2.58 8.62 -22.95
N SER A 341 -2.63 9.47 -23.97
CA SER A 341 -3.85 9.67 -24.79
C SER A 341 -4.29 8.37 -25.48
N GLU A 342 -3.34 7.57 -25.93
CA GLU A 342 -3.60 6.28 -26.56
C GLU A 342 -4.27 5.28 -25.57
N ILE A 343 -3.74 5.17 -24.35
CA ILE A 343 -4.29 4.27 -23.31
C ILE A 343 -5.72 4.69 -22.93
N VAL A 344 -6.00 5.98 -22.78
CA VAL A 344 -7.36 6.49 -22.50
C VAL A 344 -8.30 6.12 -23.66
N ARG A 345 -7.91 6.38 -24.91
CA ARG A 345 -8.69 6.01 -26.09
C ARG A 345 -8.98 4.51 -26.15
N ILE A 346 -7.99 3.67 -25.87
CA ILE A 346 -8.14 2.21 -25.82
C ILE A 346 -9.12 1.80 -24.71
N HIS A 347 -8.99 2.37 -23.52
CA HIS A 347 -9.91 2.12 -22.43
C HIS A 347 -11.38 2.44 -22.81
N GLU A 348 -11.62 3.60 -23.41
CA GLU A 348 -12.94 4.01 -23.89
C GLU A 348 -13.49 3.06 -24.97
N GLN A 349 -12.65 2.63 -25.92
CA GLN A 349 -13.05 1.73 -27.00
C GLN A 349 -13.39 0.31 -26.51
N ILE A 350 -12.66 -0.19 -25.48
CA ILE A 350 -12.85 -1.54 -24.96
C ILE A 350 -13.98 -1.56 -23.92
N GLY A 351 -14.21 -0.45 -23.22
CA GLY A 351 -15.20 -0.35 -22.16
C GLY A 351 -14.91 -1.25 -20.96
N ALA A 352 -13.64 -1.59 -20.69
CA ALA A 352 -13.26 -2.45 -19.57
C ALA A 352 -12.87 -1.60 -18.36
N THR A 353 -13.11 -2.10 -17.14
CA THR A 353 -12.61 -1.47 -15.90
C THR A 353 -11.10 -1.54 -15.88
N THR A 354 -10.41 -0.44 -15.54
CA THR A 354 -8.96 -0.36 -15.56
C THR A 354 -8.41 0.07 -14.20
N ILE A 355 -7.39 -0.65 -13.70
CA ILE A 355 -6.60 -0.25 -12.52
C ILE A 355 -5.16 -0.04 -12.99
N TYR A 356 -4.68 1.16 -12.84
CA TYR A 356 -3.40 1.64 -13.33
C TYR A 356 -2.50 2.08 -12.17
N VAL A 357 -1.25 1.64 -12.15
CA VAL A 357 -0.25 2.04 -11.16
C VAL A 357 0.75 2.99 -11.82
N THR A 358 1.05 4.09 -11.17
CA THR A 358 2.10 5.02 -11.59
C THR A 358 2.73 5.73 -10.38
N HIS A 359 3.91 6.30 -10.59
CA HIS A 359 4.51 7.27 -9.68
C HIS A 359 4.43 8.71 -10.26
N ASP A 360 3.94 8.87 -11.50
CA ASP A 360 3.79 10.16 -12.19
C ASP A 360 2.39 10.74 -11.89
N GLN A 361 2.36 11.86 -11.19
CA GLN A 361 1.13 12.57 -10.86
C GLN A 361 0.41 13.11 -12.12
N THR A 362 1.16 13.44 -13.19
CA THR A 362 0.55 13.94 -14.43
C THR A 362 -0.25 12.84 -15.12
N GLU A 363 0.23 11.60 -15.08
CA GLU A 363 -0.52 10.44 -15.58
C GLU A 363 -1.82 10.27 -14.79
N ALA A 364 -1.72 10.30 -13.45
CA ALA A 364 -2.90 10.18 -12.59
C ALA A 364 -3.94 11.27 -12.86
N MET A 365 -3.49 12.52 -12.93
CA MET A 365 -4.39 13.68 -13.14
C MET A 365 -5.05 13.73 -14.51
N THR A 366 -4.42 13.13 -15.55
CA THR A 366 -4.91 13.21 -16.94
C THR A 366 -5.71 12.00 -17.40
N MET A 367 -5.53 10.84 -16.78
CA MET A 367 -6.11 9.57 -17.25
C MET A 367 -7.21 9.03 -16.33
N ALA A 368 -7.20 9.38 -15.05
CA ALA A 368 -8.05 8.76 -14.06
C ALA A 368 -9.48 9.30 -14.05
N THR A 369 -10.47 8.41 -13.87
CA THR A 369 -11.80 8.80 -13.37
C THR A 369 -11.75 9.03 -11.85
N LYS A 370 -10.95 8.20 -11.13
CA LYS A 370 -10.64 8.38 -9.71
C LYS A 370 -9.17 8.04 -9.44
N ILE A 371 -8.59 8.76 -8.51
CA ILE A 371 -7.22 8.54 -8.04
C ILE A 371 -7.27 8.04 -6.60
N ALA A 372 -6.47 7.00 -6.29
CA ALA A 372 -6.14 6.61 -4.93
C ALA A 372 -4.69 7.02 -4.64
N VAL A 373 -4.52 8.04 -3.82
CA VAL A 373 -3.20 8.51 -3.38
C VAL A 373 -2.74 7.66 -2.21
N MET A 374 -1.56 7.05 -2.34
CA MET A 374 -1.00 6.14 -1.33
C MET A 374 0.31 6.65 -0.76
N SER A 375 0.54 6.43 0.53
CA SER A 375 1.81 6.69 1.20
C SER A 375 2.06 5.67 2.30
N LYS A 376 3.27 5.13 2.38
CA LYS A 376 3.71 4.19 3.43
C LYS A 376 2.71 3.02 3.69
N GLY A 377 2.08 2.52 2.64
CA GLY A 377 1.09 1.43 2.71
C GLY A 377 -0.35 1.86 2.96
N TRP A 378 -0.60 3.12 3.32
CA TRP A 378 -1.92 3.67 3.60
C TRP A 378 -2.50 4.45 2.42
N VAL A 379 -3.80 4.36 2.26
CA VAL A 379 -4.56 5.26 1.38
C VAL A 379 -4.72 6.62 2.07
N GLN A 380 -4.21 7.67 1.45
CA GLN A 380 -4.29 9.03 1.97
C GLN A 380 -5.60 9.73 1.55
N GLN A 381 -5.98 9.55 0.30
CA GLN A 381 -7.23 10.09 -0.25
C GLN A 381 -7.63 9.30 -1.50
N ILE A 382 -8.94 9.08 -1.67
CA ILE A 382 -9.56 8.62 -2.91
C ILE A 382 -10.56 9.69 -3.35
N GLY A 383 -10.55 10.03 -4.64
CA GLY A 383 -11.49 11.00 -5.22
C GLY A 383 -11.21 11.25 -6.69
N GLU A 384 -12.01 12.13 -7.29
CA GLU A 384 -11.78 12.61 -8.64
C GLU A 384 -10.51 13.48 -8.71
N PRO A 385 -9.80 13.54 -9.85
CA PRO A 385 -8.57 14.31 -9.98
C PRO A 385 -8.68 15.74 -9.49
N GLN A 386 -9.77 16.45 -9.89
CA GLN A 386 -9.98 17.85 -9.53
C GLN A 386 -10.27 18.02 -8.04
N GLU A 387 -11.01 17.10 -7.42
CA GLU A 387 -11.28 17.11 -5.99
C GLU A 387 -9.98 16.95 -5.18
N ILE A 388 -9.14 15.97 -5.55
CA ILE A 388 -7.85 15.72 -4.88
C ILE A 388 -6.92 16.92 -5.00
N TYR A 389 -6.91 17.58 -6.15
CA TYR A 389 -6.10 18.77 -6.38
C TYR A 389 -6.59 19.99 -5.58
N SER A 390 -7.89 20.28 -5.61
CA SER A 390 -8.46 21.48 -5.00
C SER A 390 -8.78 21.33 -3.51
N HIS A 391 -9.08 20.09 -3.05
CA HIS A 391 -9.47 19.79 -1.68
C HIS A 391 -8.65 18.61 -1.11
N PRO A 392 -7.34 18.76 -1.00
CA PRO A 392 -6.50 17.71 -0.41
C PRO A 392 -6.89 17.46 1.04
N LYS A 393 -6.96 16.18 1.46
CA LYS A 393 -7.32 15.82 2.84
C LYS A 393 -6.22 16.14 3.85
N ASN A 394 -4.97 16.14 3.41
CA ASN A 394 -3.82 16.41 4.28
C ASN A 394 -2.67 17.04 3.50
N ILE A 395 -1.64 17.45 4.23
CA ILE A 395 -0.42 18.07 3.67
C ILE A 395 0.27 17.15 2.67
N PHE A 396 0.32 15.84 2.93
CA PHE A 396 0.96 14.91 2.01
C PHE A 396 0.30 14.95 0.63
N VAL A 397 -1.04 14.86 0.57
CA VAL A 397 -1.78 14.95 -0.71
C VAL A 397 -1.58 16.32 -1.36
N ALA A 398 -1.62 17.39 -0.56
CA ALA A 398 -1.45 18.76 -1.02
C ALA A 398 -0.10 19.00 -1.71
N THR A 399 0.98 18.42 -1.15
CA THR A 399 2.34 18.57 -1.66
C THR A 399 2.72 17.55 -2.72
N PHE A 400 2.12 16.34 -2.64
CA PHE A 400 2.39 15.29 -3.61
C PHE A 400 1.66 15.53 -4.94
N ILE A 401 0.44 16.09 -4.92
CA ILE A 401 -0.36 16.35 -6.12
C ILE A 401 -0.24 17.81 -6.53
N GLY A 402 0.35 18.04 -7.71
CA GLY A 402 0.57 19.34 -8.32
C GLY A 402 2.05 19.56 -8.65
N SER A 403 2.32 20.14 -9.82
CA SER A 403 3.67 20.54 -10.28
C SER A 403 3.62 21.97 -10.78
N PRO A 404 4.24 22.91 -10.04
CA PRO A 404 4.92 22.75 -8.76
C PRO A 404 4.03 22.32 -7.60
N ALA A 405 4.66 21.85 -6.51
CA ALA A 405 3.96 21.47 -5.28
C ALA A 405 3.29 22.69 -4.60
N MET A 406 2.33 22.46 -3.72
CA MET A 406 1.71 23.51 -2.91
C MET A 406 2.75 24.13 -1.98
N ASN A 407 2.78 25.46 -1.89
CA ASN A 407 3.57 26.16 -0.87
C ASN A 407 2.99 25.92 0.51
N ILE A 408 3.80 25.43 1.46
CA ILE A 408 3.40 25.18 2.85
C ILE A 408 4.16 26.14 3.76
N ILE A 409 3.43 26.99 4.46
CA ILE A 409 3.97 28.08 5.25
C ILE A 409 3.57 27.90 6.71
N LYS A 410 4.52 27.94 7.66
CA LYS A 410 4.22 27.92 9.09
C LYS A 410 3.44 29.19 9.46
N ALA A 411 2.39 29.07 10.25
CA ALA A 411 1.53 30.17 10.70
C ALA A 411 1.02 29.93 12.10
N THR A 412 0.55 30.98 12.74
CA THR A 412 -0.20 30.90 14.01
C THR A 412 -1.65 31.33 13.74
N TYR A 413 -2.59 30.46 14.04
CA TYR A 413 -4.01 30.81 14.06
C TYR A 413 -4.31 31.64 15.30
N LYS A 414 -5.00 32.79 15.13
CA LYS A 414 -5.45 33.65 16.22
C LYS A 414 -6.89 34.09 15.94
N LYS A 415 -7.86 33.38 16.51
CA LYS A 415 -9.30 33.74 16.44
C LYS A 415 -9.76 34.24 15.06
N GLY A 416 -9.58 33.41 14.03
CA GLY A 416 -9.98 33.73 12.65
C GLY A 416 -8.96 34.51 11.83
N THR A 417 -7.75 34.70 12.32
CA THR A 417 -6.64 35.34 11.60
C THR A 417 -5.43 34.43 11.59
N LEU A 418 -4.84 34.21 10.42
CA LEU A 418 -3.52 33.58 10.30
C LEU A 418 -2.45 34.67 10.45
N VAL A 419 -1.51 34.43 11.32
CA VAL A 419 -0.33 35.29 11.52
C VAL A 419 0.90 34.51 11.09
N LEU A 420 1.58 34.97 10.05
CA LEU A 420 2.80 34.38 9.51
C LEU A 420 4.03 34.84 10.33
N PRO A 421 5.18 34.14 10.26
CA PRO A 421 6.38 34.47 11.08
C PRO A 421 6.87 35.92 10.93
N ASN A 422 6.65 36.54 9.78
CA ASN A 422 6.99 37.95 9.48
C ASN A 422 5.96 38.99 9.99
N GLY A 423 4.93 38.53 10.73
CA GLY A 423 3.83 39.38 11.19
C GLY A 423 2.77 39.66 10.12
N TYR A 424 2.89 39.12 8.92
CA TYR A 424 1.85 39.23 7.89
C TYR A 424 0.57 38.52 8.34
N GLN A 425 -0.57 39.14 8.11
CA GLN A 425 -1.86 38.68 8.62
C GLN A 425 -2.85 38.42 7.48
N ILE A 426 -3.52 37.28 7.53
CA ILE A 426 -4.59 36.89 6.62
C ILE A 426 -5.85 36.64 7.44
N LYS A 427 -6.91 37.43 7.20
CA LYS A 427 -8.21 37.23 7.83
C LYS A 427 -8.95 36.10 7.13
N LEU A 428 -9.40 35.12 7.88
CA LEU A 428 -10.23 34.01 7.42
C LEU A 428 -11.72 34.39 7.59
N GLY A 429 -12.57 33.79 6.76
CA GLY A 429 -14.02 34.02 6.83
C GLY A 429 -14.66 33.46 8.11
N LYS A 430 -15.84 33.95 8.48
CA LYS A 430 -16.58 33.43 9.65
C LYS A 430 -16.87 31.94 9.54
N GLU A 431 -17.22 31.49 8.34
CA GLU A 431 -17.46 30.07 8.05
C GLU A 431 -16.25 29.20 8.40
N PHE A 432 -15.03 29.70 8.16
CA PHE A 432 -13.82 28.97 8.53
C PHE A 432 -13.68 28.82 10.06
N VAL A 433 -14.01 29.86 10.82
CA VAL A 433 -13.91 29.82 12.28
C VAL A 433 -14.84 28.75 12.86
N GLU A 434 -16.07 28.64 12.35
CA GLU A 434 -17.03 27.61 12.76
C GLU A 434 -16.54 26.20 12.39
N LYS A 435 -15.98 26.04 11.21
CA LYS A 435 -15.40 24.78 10.74
C LYS A 435 -14.17 24.38 11.56
N HIS A 436 -13.31 25.34 11.89
CA HIS A 436 -12.14 25.15 12.75
C HIS A 436 -12.53 24.57 14.11
N ASP A 437 -13.48 25.20 14.82
CA ASP A 437 -13.87 24.75 16.16
C ASP A 437 -14.52 23.36 16.11
N ARG A 438 -15.35 23.10 15.09
CA ARG A 438 -15.94 21.78 14.87
C ARG A 438 -14.88 20.71 14.60
N PHE A 439 -13.92 21.02 13.71
CA PHE A 439 -12.82 20.12 13.39
C PHE A 439 -12.06 19.68 14.66
N TYR A 440 -11.66 20.62 15.50
CA TYR A 440 -10.91 20.29 16.70
C TYR A 440 -11.77 19.61 17.78
N GLN A 441 -13.06 19.94 17.89
CA GLN A 441 -13.98 19.21 18.77
C GLN A 441 -14.13 17.73 18.33
N GLU A 442 -14.31 17.47 17.05
CA GLU A 442 -14.40 16.12 16.50
C GLU A 442 -13.10 15.34 16.72
N LYS A 443 -11.95 15.98 16.45
CA LYS A 443 -10.62 15.36 16.66
C LYS A 443 -10.35 15.08 18.14
N LEU A 444 -10.71 15.98 19.03
CA LEU A 444 -10.56 15.79 20.47
C LEU A 444 -11.41 14.61 20.96
N ALA A 445 -12.68 14.55 20.55
CA ALA A 445 -13.57 13.44 20.89
C ALA A 445 -13.05 12.10 20.35
N ASP A 446 -12.46 12.07 19.15
CA ASP A 446 -11.82 10.87 18.58
C ASP A 446 -10.63 10.41 19.46
N MET A 447 -9.77 11.34 19.91
CA MET A 447 -8.64 10.99 20.78
C MET A 447 -9.11 10.54 22.18
N GLU A 448 -10.11 11.17 22.76
CA GLU A 448 -10.74 10.74 24.02
C GLU A 448 -11.28 9.33 23.90
N ARG A 449 -12.02 9.04 22.82
CA ARG A 449 -12.52 7.70 22.52
C ARG A 449 -11.38 6.68 22.43
N MET A 450 -10.34 6.97 21.63
CA MET A 450 -9.18 6.07 21.48
C MET A 450 -8.49 5.81 22.80
N LEU A 451 -8.15 6.86 23.57
CA LEU A 451 -7.46 6.74 24.86
C LEU A 451 -8.31 5.98 25.89
N SER A 452 -9.64 5.95 25.74
CA SER A 452 -10.55 5.20 26.60
C SER A 452 -10.62 3.70 26.28
N LEU A 453 -10.17 3.27 25.09
CA LEU A 453 -10.22 1.87 24.69
C LEU A 453 -9.31 0.99 25.57
N PRO A 454 -9.72 -0.25 25.89
CA PRO A 454 -8.92 -1.17 26.69
C PRO A 454 -7.49 -1.35 26.16
N ASP A 455 -7.32 -1.49 24.86
CA ASP A 455 -6.00 -1.68 24.25
C ASP A 455 -5.07 -0.48 24.39
N PHE A 456 -5.57 0.75 24.33
CA PHE A 456 -4.77 1.95 24.60
C PHE A 456 -4.41 2.08 26.09
N LYS A 457 -5.31 1.70 27.00
CA LYS A 457 -5.03 1.61 28.44
C LYS A 457 -3.96 0.55 28.74
N LYS A 458 -4.00 -0.62 28.03
CA LYS A 458 -2.93 -1.62 28.10
C LYS A 458 -1.58 -1.07 27.63
N MET A 459 -1.56 -0.29 26.52
CA MET A 459 -0.34 0.37 26.04
C MET A 459 0.23 1.34 27.09
N HIS A 460 -0.61 2.10 27.77
CA HIS A 460 -0.20 2.97 28.87
C HIS A 460 0.43 2.18 30.02
N ALA A 461 -0.24 1.11 30.47
CA ALA A 461 0.29 0.23 31.52
C ALA A 461 1.62 -0.43 31.10
N LEU A 462 1.73 -0.89 29.83
CA LEU A 462 2.97 -1.43 29.28
C LEU A 462 4.10 -0.39 29.24
N LYS A 463 3.81 0.85 28.92
CA LYS A 463 4.82 1.92 28.92
C LYS A 463 5.41 2.13 30.31
N ILE A 464 4.57 2.17 31.34
CA ILE A 464 5.03 2.27 32.75
C ILE A 464 5.88 1.04 33.08
N LEU A 465 5.40 -0.16 32.70
CA LEU A 465 6.09 -1.42 32.96
C LEU A 465 7.45 -1.50 32.22
N ASP A 466 7.49 -1.16 30.95
CA ASP A 466 8.72 -1.18 30.13
C ASP A 466 9.72 -0.11 30.62
N GLY A 467 9.26 1.03 31.11
CA GLY A 467 10.10 2.01 31.78
C GLY A 467 10.87 1.40 32.94
N VAL A 468 10.26 0.50 33.71
CA VAL A 468 10.93 -0.23 34.79
C VAL A 468 11.91 -1.28 34.27
N PHE A 469 11.62 -1.94 33.11
CA PHE A 469 12.53 -2.92 32.49
C PHE A 469 13.82 -2.29 31.92
N HIS A 470 13.74 -1.07 31.42
CA HIS A 470 14.87 -0.40 30.76
C HIS A 470 15.73 0.42 31.71
N THR A 471 15.30 0.62 32.97
CA THR A 471 16.09 1.36 33.96
C THR A 471 17.25 0.50 34.48
N ASN A 472 18.45 1.09 34.56
CA ASN A 472 19.60 0.48 35.22
C ASN A 472 19.47 0.57 36.79
N ASP A 473 18.27 0.75 37.29
CA ASP A 473 17.93 1.05 38.68
C ASP A 473 17.93 -0.19 39.57
N PHE A 474 18.39 -1.33 39.07
CA PHE A 474 18.58 -2.55 39.87
C PHE A 474 19.89 -2.46 40.65
N PHE A 475 19.78 -2.07 41.90
CA PHE A 475 20.93 -1.89 42.77
C PHE A 475 21.40 -3.24 43.34
N GLU A 476 22.69 -3.56 43.11
CA GLU A 476 23.39 -4.67 43.78
C GLU A 476 24.56 -4.13 44.59
N MET A 477 24.63 -4.49 45.86
CA MET A 477 25.66 -4.00 46.78
C MET A 477 27.07 -4.27 46.33
N ASP A 478 27.33 -5.44 45.68
CA ASP A 478 28.64 -5.80 45.13
C ASP A 478 29.04 -4.94 43.95
N HIS A 479 28.08 -4.59 43.08
CA HIS A 479 28.33 -3.69 41.93
C HIS A 479 28.58 -2.27 42.42
N PHE A 480 27.83 -1.83 43.37
CA PHE A 480 27.96 -0.54 44.02
C PHE A 480 29.35 -0.37 44.68
N GLU A 481 29.78 -1.31 45.48
CA GLU A 481 31.11 -1.31 46.09
C GLU A 481 32.23 -1.24 45.04
N LYS A 482 32.14 -2.06 43.99
CA LYS A 482 33.10 -2.03 42.86
C LYS A 482 33.14 -0.68 42.19
N THR A 483 31.96 -0.04 41.98
CA THR A 483 31.85 1.25 41.31
C THR A 483 32.46 2.35 42.13
N ILE A 484 32.17 2.42 43.45
CA ILE A 484 32.79 3.39 44.34
C ILE A 484 34.30 3.18 44.40
N ARG A 485 34.80 1.94 44.57
CA ARG A 485 36.24 1.67 44.64
C ARG A 485 36.93 2.11 43.33
N LYS A 486 36.34 1.79 42.18
CA LYS A 486 36.85 2.21 40.90
C LYS A 486 36.88 3.73 40.78
N LEU A 487 35.79 4.41 41.15
CA LEU A 487 35.71 5.88 41.11
C LEU A 487 36.83 6.51 41.99
N LEU A 488 37.00 6.05 43.22
CA LEU A 488 38.05 6.53 44.10
C LEU A 488 39.45 6.23 43.60
N ASP A 489 39.69 5.09 42.92
CA ASP A 489 40.96 4.75 42.27
C ASP A 489 41.24 5.64 41.06
N ASP A 490 40.23 5.92 40.25
CA ASP A 490 40.36 6.82 39.12
C ASP A 490 40.67 8.27 39.56
N LEU A 491 40.14 8.69 40.71
CA LEU A 491 40.37 10.00 41.31
C LEU A 491 41.76 10.18 41.93
N LYS A 492 42.53 9.11 42.20
CA LYS A 492 43.91 9.22 42.68
C LYS A 492 44.85 10.00 41.77
N ARG A 493 44.42 10.24 40.52
CA ARG A 493 45.12 11.04 39.50
C ARG A 493 44.82 12.55 39.58
N VAL A 494 43.95 12.98 40.49
CA VAL A 494 43.48 14.40 40.70
C VAL A 494 44.10 14.94 41.97
N PRO A 495 44.15 16.28 42.26
CA PRO A 495 44.75 16.83 43.47
C PRO A 495 44.28 16.16 44.76
N SER A 496 45.23 15.93 45.69
CA SER A 496 45.05 15.09 46.89
C SER A 496 43.88 15.53 47.76
N ASN A 497 43.64 16.85 47.93
CA ASN A 497 42.58 17.36 48.77
C ASN A 497 41.17 16.98 48.32
N TYR A 498 40.91 17.02 47.00
CA TYR A 498 39.62 16.62 46.44
C TYR A 498 39.41 15.12 46.58
N THR A 499 40.44 14.30 46.30
CA THR A 499 40.39 12.85 46.44
C THR A 499 40.17 12.42 47.88
N ASP A 500 40.80 13.12 48.85
CA ASP A 500 40.63 12.85 50.28
C ASP A 500 39.21 13.17 50.75
N GLN A 501 38.62 14.30 50.29
CA GLN A 501 37.24 14.67 50.62
C GLN A 501 36.23 13.68 50.02
N MET A 502 36.41 13.28 48.76
CA MET A 502 35.55 12.26 48.11
C MET A 502 35.65 10.91 48.83
N SER A 503 36.85 10.53 49.25
CA SER A 503 37.06 9.30 50.00
C SER A 503 36.37 9.33 51.37
N ALA A 504 36.46 10.47 52.07
CA ALA A 504 35.78 10.67 53.35
C ALA A 504 34.24 10.61 53.24
N LEU A 505 33.68 11.08 52.13
CA LEU A 505 32.25 11.04 51.87
C LEU A 505 31.74 9.64 51.51
N LEU A 506 32.45 8.88 50.67
CA LEU A 506 31.92 7.68 50.06
C LEU A 506 32.41 6.36 50.69
N LEU A 507 33.64 6.34 51.21
CA LEU A 507 34.25 5.10 51.72
C LEU A 507 33.50 4.49 52.93
N PRO A 508 32.93 5.28 53.87
CA PRO A 508 32.19 4.74 55.04
C PRO A 508 31.03 3.83 54.66
N PHE A 509 30.39 4.07 53.50
CA PHE A 509 29.22 3.29 53.05
C PHE A 509 29.58 1.92 52.44
N ILE A 510 30.83 1.69 52.13
CA ILE A 510 31.32 0.40 51.65
C ILE A 510 32.26 -0.29 52.66
N THR A 511 32.50 0.33 53.79
CA THR A 511 33.28 -0.18 54.93
C THR A 511 32.47 -0.28 56.18
N ASP A 512 32.43 0.80 56.94
CA ASP A 512 31.90 0.85 58.33
C ASP A 512 30.36 0.72 58.39
N SER A 513 29.64 1.30 57.43
CA SER A 513 28.17 1.28 57.36
C SER A 513 27.60 0.31 56.32
N LYS A 514 28.45 -0.60 55.83
CA LYS A 514 28.06 -1.50 54.69
C LYS A 514 26.84 -2.36 55.01
N ASP A 515 26.83 -2.99 56.18
CA ASP A 515 25.73 -3.90 56.55
C ASP A 515 24.45 -3.13 56.87
N ALA A 516 24.55 -1.96 57.50
CA ALA A 516 23.43 -1.07 57.75
C ALA A 516 22.85 -0.53 56.43
N LEU A 517 23.70 -0.09 55.49
CA LEU A 517 23.27 0.37 54.18
C LEU A 517 22.63 -0.77 53.37
N LYS A 518 23.17 -1.98 53.44
CA LYS A 518 22.59 -3.17 52.79
C LYS A 518 21.17 -3.45 53.31
N HIS A 519 20.97 -3.37 54.59
CA HIS A 519 19.66 -3.57 55.24
C HIS A 519 18.68 -2.48 54.83
N ASP A 520 19.09 -1.22 54.87
CA ASP A 520 18.26 -0.09 54.47
C ASP A 520 17.88 -0.17 52.96
N LEU A 521 18.84 -0.54 52.13
CA LEU A 521 18.59 -0.74 50.69
C LEU A 521 17.58 -1.85 50.43
N GLU A 522 17.60 -2.96 51.14
CA GLU A 522 16.58 -4.00 50.98
C GLU A 522 15.18 -3.49 51.39
N TYR A 523 15.08 -2.66 52.40
CA TYR A 523 13.83 -2.00 52.79
C TYR A 523 13.34 -1.00 51.69
N VAL A 524 14.24 -0.14 51.19
CA VAL A 524 13.96 0.83 50.15
C VAL A 524 13.53 0.11 48.86
N LYS A 525 14.20 -1.00 48.48
CA LYS A 525 13.79 -1.83 47.34
C LYS A 525 12.34 -2.32 47.44
N LYS A 526 11.94 -2.79 48.66
CA LYS A 526 10.57 -3.27 48.89
C LYS A 526 9.54 -2.14 48.72
N ILE A 527 9.81 -0.96 49.32
CA ILE A 527 8.91 0.20 49.16
C ILE A 527 8.81 0.66 47.72
N ASN A 528 9.93 0.76 47.01
CA ASN A 528 9.94 1.20 45.62
C ASN A 528 9.24 0.20 44.69
N ASN A 529 9.43 -1.11 44.91
CA ASN A 529 8.70 -2.15 44.22
C ASN A 529 7.19 -2.03 44.42
N ILE A 530 6.74 -1.81 45.64
CA ILE A 530 5.33 -1.63 45.97
C ILE A 530 4.78 -0.40 45.23
N LYS A 531 5.43 0.76 45.33
CA LYS A 531 5.02 2.00 44.68
C LYS A 531 4.90 1.82 43.15
N LYS A 532 5.87 1.17 42.50
CA LYS A 532 5.83 0.95 41.05
C LYS A 532 4.71 -0.01 40.63
N MET A 533 4.46 -1.04 41.43
CA MET A 533 3.37 -1.96 41.13
C MET A 533 1.98 -1.36 41.42
N GLU A 534 1.88 -0.47 42.42
CA GLU A 534 0.67 0.32 42.66
C GLU A 534 0.36 1.26 41.53
N GLU A 535 1.36 1.95 40.98
CA GLU A 535 1.23 2.81 39.78
C GLU A 535 0.67 2.05 38.61
N ILE A 536 1.19 0.84 38.29
CA ILE A 536 0.70 -0.02 37.22
C ILE A 536 -0.70 -0.54 37.57
N LEU A 537 -0.97 -0.92 38.81
CA LEU A 537 -2.28 -1.40 39.26
C LEU A 537 -3.39 -0.35 39.02
N GLU A 538 -3.13 0.93 39.34
CA GLU A 538 -4.12 1.99 39.15
C GLU A 538 -4.53 2.11 37.67
N VAL A 539 -3.59 1.97 36.73
CA VAL A 539 -3.91 1.96 35.30
C VAL A 539 -4.65 0.68 34.92
N THR A 540 -4.20 -0.50 35.37
CA THR A 540 -4.82 -1.79 34.99
C THR A 540 -6.24 -1.94 35.56
N LYS A 541 -6.59 -1.34 36.69
CA LYS A 541 -7.95 -1.30 37.22
C LYS A 541 -8.96 -0.66 36.24
N THR A 542 -8.51 0.19 35.34
CA THR A 542 -9.37 0.87 34.38
C THR A 542 -9.57 0.06 33.08
N ILE A 543 -8.92 -1.11 32.95
CA ILE A 543 -8.98 -1.98 31.78
C ILE A 543 -10.08 -3.03 32.03
N GLU A 544 -11.13 -2.98 31.22
CA GLU A 544 -12.36 -3.77 31.45
C GLU A 544 -12.39 -5.13 30.72
N ASP A 545 -11.34 -5.49 29.99
CA ASP A 545 -11.24 -6.78 29.33
C ASP A 545 -10.65 -7.89 30.24
N GLU A 546 -10.77 -9.16 29.79
CA GLU A 546 -10.29 -10.33 30.54
C GLU A 546 -8.80 -10.22 30.90
N TYR A 547 -7.98 -9.73 29.99
CA TYR A 547 -6.53 -9.62 30.13
C TYR A 547 -6.13 -8.51 31.14
N GLY A 548 -6.86 -7.39 31.10
CA GLY A 548 -6.68 -6.33 32.11
C GLY A 548 -7.06 -6.81 33.51
N ILE A 549 -8.16 -7.57 33.64
CA ILE A 549 -8.59 -8.18 34.90
C ILE A 549 -7.53 -9.17 35.41
N ASN A 550 -6.97 -10.03 34.52
CA ASN A 550 -5.90 -10.97 34.88
C ASN A 550 -4.65 -10.24 35.38
N ALA A 551 -4.20 -9.21 34.66
CA ALA A 551 -3.06 -8.37 35.08
C ALA A 551 -3.32 -7.72 36.46
N CYS A 552 -4.52 -7.21 36.69
CA CYS A 552 -4.95 -6.62 37.96
C CYS A 552 -4.89 -7.64 39.11
N ASN A 553 -5.35 -8.87 38.87
CA ASN A 553 -5.30 -9.95 39.86
C ASN A 553 -3.86 -10.34 40.23
N ILE A 554 -2.97 -10.44 39.22
CA ILE A 554 -1.54 -10.73 39.44
C ILE A 554 -0.90 -9.62 40.27
N LEU A 555 -1.14 -8.36 39.93
CA LEU A 555 -0.60 -7.19 40.65
C LEU A 555 -1.13 -7.12 42.10
N THR A 556 -2.41 -7.38 42.32
CA THR A 556 -3.04 -7.41 43.62
C THR A 556 -2.46 -8.52 44.50
N ALA A 557 -2.25 -9.73 43.93
CA ALA A 557 -1.60 -10.83 44.65
C ALA A 557 -0.14 -10.48 45.03
N TYR A 558 0.61 -9.87 44.11
CA TYR A 558 1.96 -9.41 44.39
C TYR A 558 1.97 -8.37 45.51
N LEU A 559 1.14 -7.34 45.44
CA LEU A 559 1.08 -6.26 46.43
C LEU A 559 0.67 -6.77 47.82
N SER A 560 -0.27 -7.72 47.90
CA SER A 560 -0.65 -8.36 49.17
C SER A 560 0.54 -9.04 49.78
N LYS A 561 1.30 -9.85 49.02
CA LYS A 561 2.50 -10.54 49.50
C LYS A 561 3.59 -9.55 49.87
N ALA A 562 3.88 -8.54 49.05
CA ALA A 562 4.91 -7.54 49.30
C ALA A 562 4.63 -6.69 50.55
N ASN A 563 3.35 -6.31 50.77
CA ASN A 563 2.95 -5.58 51.96
C ASN A 563 3.07 -6.44 53.22
N GLN A 564 2.76 -7.75 53.20
CA GLN A 564 2.99 -8.66 54.31
C GLN A 564 4.49 -8.76 54.68
N GLU A 565 5.34 -8.89 53.65
CA GLU A 565 6.80 -8.91 53.82
C GLU A 565 7.31 -7.58 54.39
N LEU A 566 6.77 -6.44 53.93
CA LEU A 566 7.16 -5.11 54.44
C LEU A 566 6.76 -4.95 55.91
N ALA A 567 5.58 -5.44 56.29
CA ALA A 567 5.11 -5.40 57.70
C ALA A 567 5.99 -6.18 58.68
N SER A 568 6.74 -7.18 58.18
CA SER A 568 7.72 -7.93 59.01
C SER A 568 9.03 -7.15 59.28
N TYR A 569 9.27 -6.09 58.52
CA TYR A 569 10.38 -5.16 58.74
C TYR A 569 9.99 -4.18 59.88
N SER A 570 10.26 -4.57 61.10
CA SER A 570 9.96 -3.70 62.25
C SER A 570 11.12 -2.74 62.57
N GLY A 571 10.88 -1.43 62.44
CA GLY A 571 11.78 -0.43 62.96
C GLY A 571 11.68 0.96 62.31
N ASP A 572 11.38 1.95 63.11
CA ASP A 572 11.29 3.40 62.80
C ASP A 572 12.61 4.05 62.32
N ASN A 573 13.68 3.27 62.12
CA ASN A 573 15.03 3.74 61.80
C ASN A 573 15.60 3.18 60.48
N SER A 574 14.82 2.46 59.70
CA SER A 574 15.34 1.67 58.57
C SER A 574 15.67 2.46 57.31
N GLN A 575 15.81 3.77 57.34
CA GLN A 575 16.25 4.60 56.21
C GLN A 575 17.41 5.56 56.56
N LYS A 576 17.89 5.59 57.78
CA LYS A 576 18.89 6.59 58.19
C LYS A 576 20.18 6.50 57.44
N THR A 577 20.69 5.30 57.26
CA THR A 577 21.97 5.09 56.55
C THR A 577 21.81 5.35 55.05
N PHE A 578 20.64 5.00 54.48
CA PHE A 578 20.35 5.28 53.08
C PHE A 578 20.18 6.78 52.79
N LEU A 579 19.49 7.54 53.68
CA LEU A 579 19.37 8.99 53.56
C LEU A 579 20.72 9.69 53.71
N ALA A 580 21.56 9.25 54.69
CA ALA A 580 22.90 9.77 54.83
C ALA A 580 23.76 9.50 53.58
N TYR A 581 23.60 8.31 52.98
CA TYR A 581 24.23 7.97 51.70
C TYR A 581 23.79 8.90 50.55
N GLN A 582 22.49 9.13 50.36
CA GLN A 582 21.99 10.05 49.36
C GLN A 582 22.52 11.47 49.52
N GLN A 583 22.58 11.97 50.76
CA GLN A 583 23.17 13.28 51.07
C GLN A 583 24.67 13.30 50.71
N ALA A 584 25.40 12.23 51.03
CA ALA A 584 26.83 12.14 50.67
C ALA A 584 27.06 12.14 49.14
N ILE A 585 26.21 11.45 48.37
CA ILE A 585 26.27 11.51 46.89
C ILE A 585 26.02 12.92 46.37
N GLN A 586 25.03 13.63 46.88
CA GLN A 586 24.75 15.02 46.50
C GLN A 586 25.93 15.95 46.85
N GLN A 587 26.52 15.79 48.02
CA GLN A 587 27.73 16.53 48.43
C GLN A 587 28.90 16.20 47.54
N ALA A 588 29.07 14.92 47.12
CA ALA A 588 30.12 14.49 46.22
C ALA A 588 29.97 15.08 44.83
N ILE A 589 28.73 15.20 44.32
CA ILE A 589 28.41 15.88 43.06
C ILE A 589 28.79 17.36 43.15
N HIS A 590 28.34 18.06 44.17
CA HIS A 590 28.63 19.46 44.36
C HIS A 590 30.13 19.74 44.53
N LEU A 591 30.83 18.91 45.28
CA LEU A 591 32.28 18.97 45.44
C LEU A 591 33.00 18.76 44.09
N THR A 592 32.43 17.93 43.22
CA THR A 592 33.00 17.68 41.86
C THR A 592 32.81 18.92 40.99
N GLU A 593 31.65 19.55 41.02
CA GLU A 593 31.34 20.78 40.29
C GLU A 593 32.24 21.94 40.68
N GLU A 594 32.57 22.05 41.94
CA GLU A 594 33.43 23.13 42.48
C GLU A 594 34.93 22.94 42.17
N ASN A 595 35.42 21.69 42.06
CA ASN A 595 36.85 21.40 41.99
C ASN A 595 37.37 20.88 40.67
N VAL A 596 36.49 20.57 39.69
CA VAL A 596 36.84 19.95 38.43
C VAL A 596 36.30 20.70 37.20
N ASP A 597 37.09 21.63 36.62
CA ASP A 597 36.69 22.42 35.50
C ASP A 597 36.57 21.64 34.18
N LYS A 598 37.40 20.60 33.97
CA LYS A 598 37.36 19.74 32.79
C LYS A 598 37.40 18.27 33.22
N GLY A 599 36.37 17.51 32.79
CA GLY A 599 36.20 16.10 33.13
C GLY A 599 35.28 15.81 34.30
N ALA A 600 34.54 16.83 34.80
CA ALA A 600 33.49 16.66 35.80
C ALA A 600 32.35 15.74 35.35
N GLU A 601 31.95 15.83 34.10
CA GLU A 601 30.81 15.10 33.49
C GLU A 601 30.87 13.56 33.70
N PRO A 602 31.98 12.85 33.46
CA PRO A 602 32.08 11.42 33.72
C PRO A 602 31.95 11.06 35.20
N ILE A 603 32.47 11.90 36.10
CA ILE A 603 32.42 11.70 37.55
C ILE A 603 31.00 11.92 38.04
N ILE A 604 30.36 13.01 37.65
CA ILE A 604 28.96 13.33 37.96
C ILE A 604 28.06 12.22 37.46
N ARG A 605 28.26 11.75 36.25
CA ARG A 605 27.49 10.64 35.68
C ARG A 605 27.66 9.35 36.47
N ALA A 606 28.88 9.02 36.91
CA ALA A 606 29.13 7.87 37.77
C ALA A 606 28.44 8.01 39.15
N LEU A 607 28.49 9.19 39.76
CA LEU A 607 27.80 9.49 41.03
C LEU A 607 26.30 9.42 40.91
N THR A 608 25.76 9.97 39.84
CA THR A 608 24.32 9.90 39.53
C THR A 608 23.87 8.46 39.29
N ALA A 609 24.70 7.63 38.62
CA ALA A 609 24.40 6.22 38.40
C ALA A 609 24.35 5.38 39.67
N ILE A 610 25.05 5.76 40.72
CA ILE A 610 25.01 5.11 42.02
C ILE A 610 24.04 5.78 43.02
N ASN A 611 23.37 6.86 42.61
CA ASN A 611 22.34 7.49 43.40
C ASN A 611 21.13 6.54 43.54
N GLY A 612 20.80 6.12 44.73
CA GLY A 612 19.78 5.10 44.99
C GLY A 612 18.33 5.57 44.91
N GLU A 613 18.01 6.70 44.25
CA GLU A 613 16.64 7.21 44.17
C GLU A 613 15.64 6.24 43.53
N LYS A 614 16.13 5.34 42.62
CA LYS A 614 15.30 4.39 41.86
C LYS A 614 15.68 2.93 42.09
N VAL A 615 15.97 2.57 43.30
CA VAL A 615 16.43 1.22 43.69
C VAL A 615 15.27 0.23 43.64
N LEU A 616 15.39 -0.80 42.80
CA LEU A 616 14.42 -1.90 42.59
C LEU A 616 15.06 -3.27 42.87
N SER A 617 14.24 -4.25 43.25
CA SER A 617 14.67 -5.65 43.37
C SER A 617 14.61 -6.37 42.04
N LYS A 618 15.63 -7.23 41.74
CA LYS A 618 15.63 -8.09 40.56
C LYS A 618 14.43 -9.05 40.47
N ASN A 619 13.86 -9.45 41.59
CA ASN A 619 12.73 -10.38 41.63
C ASN A 619 11.51 -9.81 40.88
N ILE A 620 11.27 -8.50 41.06
CA ILE A 620 10.15 -7.84 40.35
C ILE A 620 10.32 -7.96 38.82
N LYS A 621 11.55 -7.75 38.34
CA LYS A 621 11.88 -7.85 36.88
C LYS A 621 11.76 -9.26 36.35
N ASN A 622 12.18 -10.26 37.09
CA ASN A 622 12.34 -11.61 36.62
C ASN A 622 11.10 -12.50 36.82
N GLU A 623 10.31 -12.23 37.87
CA GLU A 623 9.21 -13.12 38.24
C GLU A 623 7.82 -12.51 37.96
N TRP A 624 7.58 -11.26 38.37
CA TRP A 624 6.24 -10.66 38.36
C TRP A 624 5.96 -9.84 37.13
N MET A 625 6.88 -8.97 36.71
CA MET A 625 6.68 -8.12 35.52
C MET A 625 6.47 -8.90 34.21
N PRO A 626 7.18 -10.02 33.97
CA PRO A 626 6.92 -10.81 32.75
C PRO A 626 5.52 -11.41 32.70
N GLN A 627 4.93 -11.75 33.86
CA GLN A 627 3.56 -12.28 33.93
C GLN A 627 2.54 -11.18 33.61
N VAL A 628 2.65 -10.05 34.25
CA VAL A 628 1.80 -8.88 33.98
C VAL A 628 1.93 -8.44 32.52
N ARG A 629 3.17 -8.39 32.01
CA ARG A 629 3.46 -8.02 30.62
C ARG A 629 2.82 -8.95 29.61
N ARG A 630 2.76 -10.24 29.89
CA ARG A 630 2.12 -11.22 29.00
C ARG A 630 0.64 -10.91 28.83
N GLU A 631 -0.08 -10.62 29.92
CA GLU A 631 -1.50 -10.27 29.87
C GLU A 631 -1.72 -8.96 29.11
N LEU A 632 -0.94 -7.94 29.44
CA LEU A 632 -1.07 -6.61 28.82
C LEU A 632 -0.65 -6.58 27.34
N LEU A 633 0.15 -7.53 26.84
CA LEU A 633 0.51 -7.64 25.41
C LEU A 633 -0.56 -8.29 24.56
N THR A 634 -1.65 -8.81 25.15
CA THR A 634 -2.73 -9.43 24.40
C THR A 634 -3.76 -8.36 24.03
N PHE A 635 -3.67 -7.87 22.78
CA PHE A 635 -4.59 -6.88 22.22
C PHE A 635 -5.73 -7.60 21.50
N GLU A 636 -6.98 -7.21 21.76
CA GLU A 636 -8.13 -7.86 21.14
C GLU A 636 -8.44 -7.29 19.75
N LYS A 637 -8.47 -5.97 19.62
CA LYS A 637 -8.66 -5.32 18.32
C LYS A 637 -8.50 -3.80 18.41
N ILE A 638 -7.38 -3.29 17.93
CA ILE A 638 -7.29 -1.87 17.59
C ILE A 638 -7.88 -1.72 16.19
N ALA A 639 -8.84 -0.83 16.01
CA ALA A 639 -9.39 -0.57 14.69
C ALA A 639 -8.28 -0.06 13.76
N SER A 640 -8.15 -0.66 12.56
CA SER A 640 -7.13 -0.29 11.58
C SER A 640 -7.19 1.19 11.22
N GLU A 641 -8.38 1.78 11.22
CA GLU A 641 -8.60 3.21 10.99
C GLU A 641 -7.91 4.08 12.07
N ASP A 642 -8.00 3.70 13.35
CA ASP A 642 -7.36 4.41 14.45
C ASP A 642 -5.82 4.32 14.37
N ILE A 643 -5.30 3.14 14.01
CA ILE A 643 -3.87 2.95 13.74
C ILE A 643 -3.43 3.85 12.57
N GLY A 644 -4.24 3.92 11.50
CA GLY A 644 -3.97 4.75 10.33
C GLY A 644 -3.89 6.23 10.65
N LYS A 645 -4.80 6.74 11.46
CA LYS A 645 -4.80 8.14 11.92
C LYS A 645 -3.52 8.48 12.68
N LEU A 646 -3.13 7.63 13.64
CA LEU A 646 -1.94 7.84 14.47
C LEU A 646 -0.64 7.67 13.68
N HIS A 647 -0.57 6.68 12.79
CA HIS A 647 0.60 6.45 11.94
C HIS A 647 0.83 7.63 10.97
N ASN A 648 -0.22 8.20 10.39
CA ASN A 648 -0.10 9.36 9.53
C ASN A 648 0.41 10.59 10.30
N ALA A 649 -0.07 10.81 11.52
CA ALA A 649 0.39 11.89 12.39
C ALA A 649 1.87 11.71 12.81
N GLN A 650 2.27 10.49 13.18
CA GLN A 650 3.68 10.18 13.50
C GLN A 650 4.59 10.37 12.28
N ALA A 651 4.19 9.86 11.11
CA ALA A 651 4.97 10.01 9.89
C ALA A 651 5.16 11.47 9.48
N PHE A 652 4.22 12.32 9.84
CA PHE A 652 4.27 13.75 9.61
C PHE A 652 5.26 14.44 10.55
N SER A 653 5.26 14.10 11.84
CA SER A 653 6.21 14.65 12.83
C SER A 653 7.66 14.24 12.54
N GLU A 654 7.91 12.98 12.15
CA GLU A 654 9.25 12.50 11.77
C GLU A 654 9.83 13.18 10.52
N GLN A 655 8.98 13.69 9.62
CA GLN A 655 9.45 14.47 8.46
C GLN A 655 9.96 15.85 8.86
N GLU A 656 9.44 16.44 9.94
CA GLU A 656 9.94 17.71 10.46
C GLU A 656 11.29 17.55 11.18
N GLU A 657 11.46 16.49 11.97
CA GLU A 657 12.72 16.23 12.70
C GLU A 657 13.88 15.86 11.74
N LYS A 658 13.61 15.15 10.64
CA LYS A 658 14.66 14.74 9.68
C LYS A 658 15.22 15.87 8.81
N GLN A 659 14.62 17.06 8.82
CA GLN A 659 15.24 18.25 8.22
C GLN A 659 16.36 18.83 9.10
N GLU A 660 16.47 18.45 10.37
CA GLU A 660 17.49 18.96 11.30
C GLU A 660 18.62 17.97 11.66
N GLU A 661 18.46 16.64 11.44
CA GLU A 661 19.53 15.69 11.80
C GLU A 661 19.82 14.66 10.71
N THR A 662 20.98 14.81 10.07
CA THR A 662 21.63 13.75 9.27
C THR A 662 22.31 12.76 10.21
N LEU A 663 21.61 11.68 10.62
CA LEU A 663 22.20 10.63 11.44
C LEU A 663 22.64 9.42 10.61
N TYR A 664 23.94 9.14 10.67
CA TYR A 664 24.64 8.00 10.12
C TYR A 664 24.15 6.69 10.77
N TYR A 665 23.56 5.78 9.98
CA TYR A 665 23.39 4.39 10.36
C TYR A 665 24.61 3.55 9.97
N GLN A 666 25.40 3.11 10.95
CA GLN A 666 26.41 2.06 10.74
C GLN A 666 25.73 0.68 10.64
N LYS A 667 25.87 0.05 9.48
CA LYS A 667 25.52 -1.36 9.24
C LYS A 667 26.39 -2.28 10.10
N LYS A 668 25.82 -2.94 11.10
CA LYS A 668 26.43 -4.16 11.67
C LYS A 668 26.12 -5.37 10.77
N LYS A 669 27.17 -5.90 10.14
CA LYS A 669 27.16 -7.22 9.50
C LYS A 669 27.18 -8.30 10.58
N GLY A 670 26.15 -9.14 10.64
CA GLY A 670 26.14 -10.38 11.39
C GLY A 670 25.40 -11.44 10.59
N LYS A 671 26.14 -12.42 10.11
CA LYS A 671 25.60 -13.67 9.54
C LYS A 671 24.98 -14.47 10.67
N ASP A 672 23.69 -14.78 10.59
CA ASP A 672 23.21 -16.07 11.10
C ASP A 672 22.06 -16.58 10.23
N LYS A 673 22.30 -17.75 9.66
CA LYS A 673 21.32 -18.56 8.94
C LYS A 673 20.77 -19.55 9.94
N SER A 674 19.53 -19.49 10.32
CA SER A 674 18.68 -20.67 10.49
C SER A 674 17.39 -20.36 11.28
N LYS A 675 16.34 -21.06 10.87
CA LYS A 675 15.04 -21.31 11.50
C LYS A 675 13.96 -20.27 11.27
N GLY A 676 12.95 -20.73 10.54
CA GLY A 676 11.72 -20.01 10.27
C GLY A 676 11.11 -19.38 11.53
N ILE A 677 10.93 -18.10 11.48
CA ILE A 677 10.27 -17.32 12.51
C ILE A 677 8.77 -17.44 12.22
N LYS A 678 8.06 -18.08 13.14
CA LYS A 678 6.59 -18.01 13.20
C LYS A 678 6.22 -16.53 13.45
N VAL A 679 5.68 -15.87 12.44
CA VAL A 679 5.18 -14.50 12.60
C VAL A 679 3.79 -14.60 13.23
N ASN A 680 3.74 -14.49 14.54
CA ASN A 680 2.49 -14.21 15.24
C ASN A 680 2.11 -12.75 14.95
N LEU A 681 0.86 -12.43 14.65
CA LEU A 681 0.35 -11.06 14.48
C LEU A 681 0.64 -10.15 15.69
N ASN A 682 0.95 -10.74 16.85
CA ASN A 682 1.45 -10.09 18.05
C ASN A 682 2.90 -9.59 17.95
N SER A 683 3.61 -9.80 16.84
CA SER A 683 4.96 -9.24 16.59
C SER A 683 4.95 -7.96 15.74
N VAL A 684 3.80 -7.30 15.60
CA VAL A 684 3.78 -5.88 15.22
C VAL A 684 4.72 -5.18 16.20
N ASN A 685 5.73 -4.57 15.66
CA ASN A 685 6.89 -3.99 16.35
C ASN A 685 6.44 -3.33 17.67
N ILE A 686 6.80 -3.93 18.81
CA ILE A 686 6.39 -3.46 20.16
C ILE A 686 6.77 -1.98 20.36
N ALA A 687 7.87 -1.55 19.75
CA ALA A 687 8.27 -0.15 19.73
C ALA A 687 7.24 0.74 19.00
N PHE A 688 6.61 0.24 17.94
CA PHE A 688 5.55 0.96 17.25
C PHE A 688 4.28 1.08 18.10
N ILE A 689 3.88 -0.01 18.77
CA ILE A 689 2.70 -0.03 19.64
C ILE A 689 2.89 0.89 20.87
N ASN A 690 4.05 0.83 21.50
CA ASN A 690 4.36 1.69 22.65
C ASN A 690 4.37 3.18 22.28
N ASN A 691 4.66 3.50 21.01
CA ASN A 691 4.67 4.87 20.53
C ASN A 691 3.25 5.39 20.18
N LEU A 692 2.30 4.50 19.82
CA LEU A 692 0.93 4.90 19.46
C LEU A 692 0.20 5.62 20.58
N TYR A 693 0.34 5.16 21.83
CA TYR A 693 -0.26 5.83 22.99
C TYR A 693 0.26 7.26 23.16
N ASP A 694 1.58 7.45 23.01
CA ASP A 694 2.20 8.78 23.14
C ASP A 694 1.76 9.71 22.02
N VAL A 695 1.66 9.20 20.79
CA VAL A 695 1.15 9.96 19.65
C VAL A 695 -0.30 10.40 19.91
N ALA A 696 -1.16 9.48 20.35
CA ALA A 696 -2.55 9.80 20.69
C ALA A 696 -2.67 10.85 21.80
N LEU A 697 -1.88 10.71 22.87
CA LEU A 697 -1.86 11.64 24.00
C LEU A 697 -1.34 13.03 23.59
N ASN A 698 -0.28 13.07 22.79
CA ASN A 698 0.27 14.34 22.29
C ASN A 698 -0.74 15.06 21.39
N LEU A 699 -1.42 14.33 20.49
CA LEU A 699 -2.48 14.89 19.65
C LEU A 699 -3.65 15.39 20.50
N TYR A 700 -4.06 14.65 21.53
CA TYR A 700 -5.09 15.10 22.46
C TYR A 700 -4.77 16.47 23.03
N HIS A 701 -3.58 16.66 23.60
CA HIS A 701 -3.17 17.94 24.18
C HIS A 701 -3.04 19.05 23.14
N GLN A 702 -2.58 18.74 21.93
CA GLN A 702 -2.51 19.72 20.84
C GLN A 702 -3.90 20.18 20.42
N PHE A 703 -4.87 19.28 20.30
CA PHE A 703 -6.25 19.61 19.94
C PHE A 703 -6.97 20.38 21.05
N GLU A 704 -6.73 20.03 22.32
CA GLU A 704 -7.22 20.80 23.46
C GLU A 704 -6.68 22.24 23.45
N GLN A 705 -5.38 22.40 23.18
CA GLN A 705 -4.76 23.72 23.06
C GLN A 705 -5.35 24.50 21.87
N ALA A 706 -5.62 23.85 20.74
CA ALA A 706 -6.17 24.50 19.56
C ALA A 706 -7.54 25.16 19.83
N LEU A 707 -8.37 24.55 20.68
CA LEU A 707 -9.67 25.12 21.09
C LEU A 707 -9.56 26.39 21.94
N THR A 708 -8.38 26.74 22.45
CA THR A 708 -8.16 28.06 23.08
C THR A 708 -8.18 29.22 22.08
N GLY A 709 -8.16 28.91 20.77
CA GLY A 709 -8.21 29.88 19.69
C GLY A 709 -6.86 30.53 19.33
N VAL A 710 -5.73 30.06 19.92
CA VAL A 710 -4.38 30.49 19.55
C VAL A 710 -3.44 29.27 19.54
N HIS A 711 -3.06 28.83 18.35
CA HIS A 711 -2.19 27.66 18.19
C HIS A 711 -1.44 27.69 16.86
N PRO A 712 -0.34 26.94 16.71
CA PRO A 712 0.39 26.82 15.45
C PRO A 712 -0.41 26.00 14.44
N VAL A 713 -0.35 26.44 13.17
CA VAL A 713 -0.95 25.77 12.00
C VAL A 713 -0.02 25.87 10.82
N LYS A 714 -0.32 25.17 9.72
CA LYS A 714 0.32 25.39 8.44
C LYS A 714 -0.66 25.95 7.43
N MET A 715 -0.26 26.98 6.74
CA MET A 715 -0.98 27.56 5.61
C MET A 715 -0.50 26.91 4.32
N GLY A 716 -1.41 26.45 3.47
CA GLY A 716 -1.13 25.98 2.12
C GLY A 716 -1.69 26.91 1.06
N ILE A 717 -0.89 27.16 0.02
CA ILE A 717 -1.35 27.90 -1.15
C ILE A 717 -0.70 27.36 -2.42
N ARG A 718 -1.48 27.14 -3.46
CA ARG A 718 -0.98 26.71 -4.76
C ARG A 718 -0.22 27.83 -5.46
N PRO A 719 0.85 27.52 -6.24
CA PRO A 719 1.61 28.51 -6.98
C PRO A 719 0.78 29.42 -7.91
N GLU A 720 -0.26 28.88 -8.54
CA GLU A 720 -1.18 29.60 -9.41
C GLU A 720 -2.16 30.53 -8.68
N HIS A 721 -2.18 30.50 -7.36
CA HIS A 721 -2.99 31.39 -6.52
C HIS A 721 -2.16 32.49 -5.84
N ILE A 722 -0.92 32.63 -6.26
CA ILE A 722 -0.02 33.72 -5.90
C ILE A 722 0.14 34.61 -7.13
N HIS A 723 -0.22 35.87 -7.03
CA HIS A 723 -0.33 36.78 -8.16
C HIS A 723 0.51 38.05 -7.92
N LEU A 724 0.90 38.72 -9.01
CA LEU A 724 1.42 40.08 -8.94
C LEU A 724 0.27 41.00 -8.49
N ASP A 725 0.55 41.85 -7.49
CA ASP A 725 -0.52 42.67 -6.88
C ASP A 725 -1.15 43.65 -7.87
N GLU A 726 -0.34 44.22 -8.78
CA GLU A 726 -0.79 45.17 -9.79
C GLU A 726 -1.74 44.56 -10.83
N GLU A 727 -1.61 43.27 -11.12
CA GLU A 727 -2.40 42.57 -12.13
C GLU A 727 -3.63 41.91 -11.56
N TYR A 728 -3.69 41.67 -10.23
CA TYR A 728 -4.75 40.90 -9.60
C TYR A 728 -5.83 41.76 -8.98
N THR A 729 -6.99 41.79 -9.59
CA THR A 729 -8.12 42.65 -9.22
C THR A 729 -9.18 41.99 -8.36
N ASN A 730 -9.01 40.73 -7.92
CA ASN A 730 -9.98 40.00 -7.11
C ASN A 730 -10.22 40.71 -5.77
N PRO A 731 -11.50 40.98 -5.36
CA PRO A 731 -11.80 41.61 -4.08
C PRO A 731 -11.42 40.80 -2.86
N LYS A 732 -11.14 39.49 -3.03
CA LYS A 732 -10.66 38.58 -1.97
C LYS A 732 -9.14 38.46 -1.92
N LYS A 733 -8.41 39.30 -2.65
CA LYS A 733 -6.96 39.33 -2.52
C LYS A 733 -6.53 39.78 -1.13
N THR A 734 -5.42 39.20 -0.67
CA THR A 734 -4.82 39.61 0.58
C THR A 734 -4.05 40.94 0.42
N LYS A 735 -3.53 41.50 1.49
CA LYS A 735 -2.65 42.68 1.41
C LYS A 735 -1.38 42.32 0.62
N ALA A 736 -0.91 43.24 -0.24
CA ALA A 736 0.32 43.04 -0.97
C ALA A 736 1.54 42.93 -0.02
N PHE A 737 2.53 42.15 -0.43
CA PHE A 737 3.81 42.05 0.26
C PHE A 737 4.97 42.03 -0.76
N THR A 738 6.09 42.67 -0.40
CA THR A 738 7.26 42.76 -1.26
C THR A 738 8.19 41.58 -1.05
N VAL A 739 8.68 41.02 -2.16
CA VAL A 739 9.70 39.96 -2.18
C VAL A 739 10.75 40.23 -3.23
N GLU A 740 11.97 39.77 -2.98
CA GLU A 740 13.03 39.76 -3.99
C GLU A 740 12.94 38.43 -4.78
N THR A 741 12.95 38.51 -6.10
CA THR A 741 12.93 37.32 -6.96
C THR A 741 14.29 36.62 -6.94
N GLY A 742 14.25 35.30 -6.75
CA GLY A 742 15.41 34.42 -6.90
C GLY A 742 15.53 33.90 -8.34
N VAL A 743 15.37 32.59 -8.51
CA VAL A 743 15.35 31.93 -9.83
C VAL A 743 14.01 32.17 -10.52
N VAL A 744 14.06 32.48 -11.81
CA VAL A 744 12.88 32.61 -12.68
C VAL A 744 13.01 31.61 -13.82
N GLU A 745 12.09 30.61 -13.83
CA GLU A 745 12.08 29.54 -14.82
C GLU A 745 10.97 29.78 -15.87
N LEU A 746 11.34 29.76 -17.15
CA LEU A 746 10.36 29.88 -18.23
C LEU A 746 9.80 28.52 -18.60
N MET A 747 8.51 28.31 -18.34
CA MET A 747 7.77 27.09 -18.60
C MET A 747 6.73 27.29 -19.70
N GLY A 748 7.18 27.60 -20.90
CA GLY A 748 6.30 27.87 -22.05
C GLY A 748 5.51 29.17 -21.91
N SER A 749 4.21 29.06 -21.57
CA SER A 749 3.30 30.22 -21.37
C SER A 749 3.32 30.77 -19.94
N GLU A 750 4.12 30.22 -19.05
CA GLU A 750 4.13 30.57 -17.63
C GLU A 750 5.57 30.72 -17.11
N LEU A 751 5.74 31.55 -16.11
CA LEU A 751 6.97 31.77 -15.36
C LEU A 751 6.80 31.13 -13.97
N LEU A 752 7.73 30.27 -13.55
CA LEU A 752 7.86 29.88 -12.17
C LEU A 752 8.86 30.83 -11.51
N VAL A 753 8.37 31.60 -10.57
CA VAL A 753 9.17 32.61 -9.86
C VAL A 753 9.41 32.10 -8.45
N HIS A 754 10.68 31.78 -8.18
CA HIS A 754 11.15 31.38 -6.86
C HIS A 754 11.53 32.64 -6.08
N THR A 755 10.93 32.81 -4.92
CA THR A 755 11.19 33.98 -4.08
C THR A 755 11.54 33.49 -2.67
N PRO A 756 12.78 33.76 -2.19
CA PRO A 756 13.12 33.54 -0.80
C PRO A 756 12.30 34.47 0.09
N TRP A 757 11.40 33.93 0.88
CA TRP A 757 10.52 34.70 1.75
C TRP A 757 10.62 34.19 3.18
N HIS A 758 11.32 34.96 4.05
CA HIS A 758 11.51 34.61 5.47
C HIS A 758 12.00 33.20 5.74
N GLY A 759 13.03 32.75 5.01
CA GLY A 759 13.64 31.45 5.19
C GLY A 759 12.93 30.28 4.48
N MET A 760 11.92 30.59 3.66
CA MET A 760 11.21 29.63 2.83
C MET A 760 11.35 30.01 1.35
N ASP A 761 11.33 29.04 0.46
CA ASP A 761 11.21 29.26 -0.98
C ASP A 761 9.72 29.28 -1.36
N LEU A 762 9.19 30.48 -1.69
CA LEU A 762 7.82 30.68 -2.15
C LEU A 762 7.82 30.61 -3.67
N ILE A 763 7.07 29.68 -4.24
CA ILE A 763 6.96 29.52 -5.69
C ILE A 763 5.66 30.16 -6.16
N ALA A 764 5.74 31.14 -7.04
CA ALA A 764 4.60 31.75 -7.72
C ALA A 764 4.60 31.38 -9.21
N LYS A 765 3.40 31.16 -9.76
CA LYS A 765 3.16 30.85 -11.17
C LYS A 765 2.52 32.05 -11.86
N ILE A 766 3.30 32.74 -12.69
CA ILE A 766 2.93 34.01 -13.29
C ILE A 766 2.87 33.86 -14.82
N ALA A 767 1.97 34.58 -15.50
CA ALA A 767 1.86 34.54 -16.95
C ALA A 767 3.08 35.20 -17.64
N THR A 768 3.53 34.67 -18.78
CA THR A 768 4.71 35.17 -19.52
C THR A 768 4.56 36.56 -20.11
N GLY A 769 3.34 37.17 -20.09
CA GLY A 769 3.11 38.55 -20.51
C GLY A 769 3.83 39.59 -19.65
N THR A 770 4.21 39.24 -18.43
CA THR A 770 4.87 40.12 -17.47
C THR A 770 6.36 39.83 -17.41
N LEU A 771 7.17 40.88 -17.53
CA LEU A 771 8.64 40.78 -17.49
C LEU A 771 9.14 40.73 -16.03
N VAL A 772 9.23 39.54 -15.45
CA VAL A 772 9.86 39.31 -14.14
C VAL A 772 11.32 38.93 -14.35
N LYS A 773 12.26 39.65 -13.76
CA LYS A 773 13.71 39.37 -13.83
C LYS A 773 14.19 38.81 -12.50
N PRO A 774 15.23 37.93 -12.49
CA PRO A 774 15.91 37.56 -11.26
C PRO A 774 16.49 38.76 -10.51
N HIS A 775 16.52 38.68 -9.19
CA HIS A 775 17.04 39.70 -8.28
C HIS A 775 16.39 41.08 -8.43
N THR A 776 15.05 41.06 -8.63
CA THR A 776 14.26 42.31 -8.65
C THR A 776 13.19 42.23 -7.57
N GLU A 777 12.84 43.36 -6.99
CA GLU A 777 11.71 43.45 -6.05
C GLU A 777 10.39 43.44 -6.82
N ILE A 778 9.48 42.58 -6.38
CA ILE A 778 8.09 42.49 -6.88
C ILE A 778 7.09 42.49 -5.72
N GLN A 779 5.89 42.94 -6.01
CA GLN A 779 4.78 42.88 -5.05
C GLN A 779 3.86 41.69 -5.39
N LEU A 780 3.72 40.78 -4.45
CA LEU A 780 2.85 39.62 -4.55
C LEU A 780 1.63 39.73 -3.63
N THR A 781 0.57 39.05 -4.00
CA THR A 781 -0.66 38.91 -3.21
C THR A 781 -1.17 37.49 -3.32
N PHE A 782 -1.86 37.02 -2.30
CA PHE A 782 -2.52 35.70 -2.30
C PHE A 782 -4.01 35.85 -2.68
N ASN A 783 -4.54 34.84 -3.37
CA ASN A 783 -5.99 34.64 -3.42
C ASN A 783 -6.47 34.10 -2.08
N GLY A 784 -7.08 34.95 -1.25
CA GLY A 784 -7.49 34.60 0.11
C GLY A 784 -8.51 33.48 0.21
N GLU A 785 -9.35 33.26 -0.84
CA GLU A 785 -10.33 32.15 -0.86
C GLU A 785 -9.67 30.78 -1.13
N LYS A 786 -8.44 30.78 -1.67
CA LYS A 786 -7.71 29.58 -2.05
C LYS A 786 -6.64 29.19 -1.02
N VAL A 787 -6.58 29.90 0.09
CA VAL A 787 -5.75 29.54 1.23
C VAL A 787 -6.35 28.33 1.94
N LEU A 788 -5.54 27.29 2.09
CA LEU A 788 -5.87 26.12 2.90
C LEU A 788 -5.16 26.21 4.25
N VAL A 789 -5.75 25.63 5.27
CA VAL A 789 -5.15 25.58 6.60
C VAL A 789 -5.06 24.11 7.03
N PHE A 790 -3.92 23.73 7.53
CA PHE A 790 -3.64 22.36 7.97
C PHE A 790 -3.29 22.38 9.45
N ASP A 791 -3.79 21.39 10.17
CA ASP A 791 -3.38 21.10 11.53
C ASP A 791 -1.90 20.67 11.57
N ILE A 792 -1.14 21.16 12.54
CA ILE A 792 0.30 20.88 12.63
C ILE A 792 0.59 19.47 13.16
N GLY A 793 -0.30 18.92 13.99
CA GLY A 793 -0.11 17.62 14.63
C GLY A 793 -0.48 16.46 13.72
N SER A 794 -1.68 16.47 13.15
CA SER A 794 -2.18 15.42 12.27
C SER A 794 -1.80 15.62 10.80
N GLY A 795 -1.47 16.84 10.39
CA GLY A 795 -1.30 17.21 8.99
C GLY A 795 -2.60 17.31 8.19
N ASP A 796 -3.76 17.12 8.83
CA ASP A 796 -5.05 17.15 8.16
C ASP A 796 -5.49 18.56 7.80
N THR A 797 -6.26 18.67 6.70
CA THR A 797 -6.85 19.96 6.29
C THR A 797 -8.01 20.32 7.21
N ILE A 798 -7.96 21.51 7.77
CA ILE A 798 -9.07 22.10 8.55
C ILE A 798 -10.11 22.59 7.54
N LYS A 799 -11.27 21.91 7.48
CA LYS A 799 -12.34 22.14 6.50
C LYS A 799 -13.53 22.84 7.10
#